data_2310928903642952d351919ca9bd62f8
#
_entry.id   2310928903642952d351919ca9bd62f8
#
_cell.length_a   1.000
_cell.length_b   1.000
_cell.length_c   1.000
_cell.angle_alpha   90.00
_cell.angle_beta   90.00
_cell.angle_gamma   90.00
#
_symmetry.space_group_name_H-M   'P 1'
#
loop_
_entity.id
_entity.type
_entity.pdbx_description
1 polymer ?
#
loop_
_entity_poly.entity_id
_entity_poly.type
_entity_poly.pdbx_seq_one_letter_code
_entity_poly.pdbx_strand_id
1 'polypeptide(L)'
;TYSWNFRMGYAYYYLDQEGRALRHFEKALELHPGDDPKLNTRQDMEELIDSCKKGISLPQFWECFRERTENWWETFAEMEAELRQMMDEDKDHTRGAELVAQMQETLNLVFDEISFEMGFNGEKYELILTPEGDKVKLFELVYFQKHAPKEVLEHWNILVGRQPLQNIGLRTDDGWDISGEDVQIWLEEQGENSFAISAYCEKLLPKLQEEEGRAWWMLTTLTDQVLGEIPHMRYIDSFDVLEEPKAEPSFLLSQLPDKLREQGLELSTDPNAYLESYLGYKMEPNKDPDADWRLDVMAGSTNCVPLINGYLNADNDFMDDLHADGAVAGFFCYPLDTLREEEGTEKIFDFRDKLEEVFTTGDGPEVLTLTGGATGLFCGYVDFIAWDIQEALNMAKEFFEGTDIPWAIFHTFRREAGSVPLKQQDDGTETENQDDELDETLTGMDYIPYTPQNAESFFQQLEQWNDEDEYTRCIQALNAIPEDWRNYRTAYALARALENYAIIGDHDEGTPRYKGDKALCRAIEVLESVREEGQDKAEWNMRMAYGYQYLYGQEEKAIPYAQRWAELDPEDENAPAVIRECKAEIRKRQRSRKKAKFVPGDTPFEGFDLTNFWDDNWYALKEYVSDPPSDELIASVEEELGYKLPAAYIWLMKQHNGGIPVNTCYPCDEPTCWAEDHVAITGIFGIGREKSCSLCGELGSQFMIDEWEYPAIGVAICDCPSAGHDMIFLDYRACGPQGEPAVVHVDQENDYKITHLADSFEEFIRGLEHESLYDPDEDVEDLEDDADEEGTDHKGSFAGSVLLSKAEWDKEQLIRDLREEWGIVDEEPDEGDEDVENSDDAVVMRVG
;
A
#
# COMPACT_ATOMS: atom_id res chain seq x y z
N THR A 1 7.94 13.12 17.33
CA THR A 1 8.17 14.55 17.12
C THR A 1 7.32 15.08 15.97
N TYR A 2 7.16 16.43 15.88
CA TYR A 2 6.48 17.09 14.75
C TYR A 2 7.13 16.68 13.41
N SER A 3 8.42 16.95 13.26
CA SER A 3 9.16 16.70 12.00
C SER A 3 9.09 15.23 11.53
N TRP A 4 9.17 14.30 12.46
CA TRP A 4 9.03 12.87 12.12
C TRP A 4 7.64 12.56 11.56
N ASN A 5 6.55 13.01 12.24
CA ASN A 5 5.20 12.78 11.74
C ASN A 5 4.96 13.48 10.40
N PHE A 6 5.48 14.70 10.25
CA PHE A 6 5.35 15.44 9.00
C PHE A 6 6.01 14.68 7.83
N ARG A 7 7.28 14.26 7.98
CA ARG A 7 8.00 13.48 6.95
C ARG A 7 7.36 12.12 6.66
N MET A 8 6.90 11.41 7.69
CA MET A 8 6.15 10.15 7.51
C MET A 8 4.83 10.40 6.77
N GLY A 9 4.13 11.49 7.07
CA GLY A 9 2.95 11.88 6.34
C GLY A 9 3.24 12.10 4.86
N TYR A 10 4.30 12.83 4.52
CA TYR A 10 4.71 13.01 3.14
C TYR A 10 5.11 11.70 2.46
N ALA A 11 5.91 10.85 3.11
CA ALA A 11 6.32 9.57 2.54
C ALA A 11 5.11 8.71 2.15
N TYR A 12 4.12 8.59 3.04
CA TYR A 12 2.89 7.86 2.72
C TYR A 12 2.03 8.56 1.67
N TYR A 13 1.99 9.89 1.66
CA TYR A 13 1.24 10.65 0.67
C TYR A 13 1.76 10.40 -0.75
N TYR A 14 3.08 10.40 -0.94
CA TYR A 14 3.71 10.09 -2.23
C TYR A 14 3.70 8.59 -2.61
N LEU A 15 3.33 7.71 -1.67
CA LEU A 15 3.09 6.29 -1.93
C LEU A 15 1.60 5.98 -2.20
N ASP A 16 0.76 7.00 -2.42
CA ASP A 16 -0.69 6.88 -2.59
C ASP A 16 -1.39 6.15 -1.41
N GLN A 17 -0.81 6.30 -0.20
CA GLN A 17 -1.35 5.75 1.04
C GLN A 17 -1.91 6.88 1.92
N GLU A 18 -2.86 7.63 1.37
CA GLU A 18 -3.41 8.85 1.97
C GLU A 18 -4.02 8.61 3.36
N GLY A 19 -4.50 7.41 3.65
CA GLY A 19 -5.01 7.08 4.98
C GLY A 19 -3.92 7.05 6.04
N ARG A 20 -2.75 6.47 5.72
CA ARG A 20 -1.56 6.49 6.59
C ARG A 20 -0.98 7.90 6.68
N ALA A 21 -0.90 8.61 5.55
CA ALA A 21 -0.45 10.00 5.50
C ALA A 21 -1.29 10.91 6.39
N LEU A 22 -2.62 10.80 6.31
CA LEU A 22 -3.57 11.60 7.10
C LEU A 22 -3.31 11.48 8.60
N ARG A 23 -3.14 10.26 9.13
CA ARG A 23 -2.85 10.04 10.56
C ARG A 23 -1.58 10.76 11.01
N HIS A 24 -0.55 10.74 10.18
CA HIS A 24 0.71 11.40 10.49
C HIS A 24 0.61 12.93 10.38
N PHE A 25 -0.07 13.48 9.38
CA PHE A 25 -0.29 14.93 9.26
C PHE A 25 -1.18 15.47 10.39
N GLU A 26 -2.25 14.78 10.76
CA GLU A 26 -3.09 15.15 11.90
C GLU A 26 -2.28 15.11 13.21
N LYS A 27 -1.40 14.11 13.38
CA LYS A 27 -0.51 14.02 14.53
C LYS A 27 0.54 15.13 14.53
N ALA A 28 1.08 15.50 13.39
CA ALA A 28 2.00 16.62 13.28
C ALA A 28 1.31 17.94 13.66
N LEU A 29 0.11 18.18 13.13
CA LEU A 29 -0.69 19.38 13.46
C LEU A 29 -1.05 19.44 14.95
N GLU A 30 -1.34 18.30 15.60
CA GLU A 30 -1.57 18.22 17.05
C GLU A 30 -0.33 18.61 17.86
N LEU A 31 0.86 18.14 17.44
CA LEU A 31 2.12 18.41 18.12
C LEU A 31 2.62 19.84 17.91
N HIS A 32 2.25 20.46 16.81
CA HIS A 32 2.63 21.84 16.49
C HIS A 32 1.45 22.64 15.90
N PRO A 33 0.51 23.09 16.74
CA PRO A 33 -0.73 23.72 16.27
C PRO A 33 -0.59 25.20 15.91
N GLY A 34 0.61 25.76 15.88
CA GLY A 34 0.89 27.18 15.61
C GLY A 34 1.70 27.40 14.34
N ASP A 35 1.73 28.65 13.85
CA ASP A 35 2.60 29.06 12.75
C ASP A 35 4.01 29.32 13.27
N ASP A 36 5.01 28.64 12.68
CA ASP A 36 6.43 28.91 12.88
C ASP A 36 7.06 29.19 11.52
N PRO A 37 7.82 30.29 11.36
CA PRO A 37 8.48 30.62 10.07
C PRO A 37 9.50 29.57 9.58
N LYS A 38 9.93 28.67 10.47
CA LYS A 38 10.87 27.58 10.17
C LYS A 38 10.20 26.22 9.90
N LEU A 39 8.88 26.15 10.06
CA LEU A 39 8.09 24.95 9.91
C LEU A 39 6.91 25.28 8.97
N ASN A 40 6.28 24.28 8.43
CA ASN A 40 5.06 24.47 7.63
C ASN A 40 4.02 25.24 8.44
N THR A 41 3.30 26.12 7.77
CA THR A 41 2.23 26.86 8.42
C THR A 41 1.10 25.91 8.81
N ARG A 42 0.24 26.36 9.74
CA ARG A 42 -0.97 25.62 10.06
C ARG A 42 -1.84 25.39 8.82
N GLN A 43 -1.90 26.38 7.95
CA GLN A 43 -2.67 26.31 6.70
C GLN A 43 -2.14 25.22 5.77
N ASP A 44 -0.81 25.14 5.54
CA ASP A 44 -0.19 24.07 4.72
C ASP A 44 -0.56 22.68 5.25
N MET A 45 -0.52 22.50 6.58
CA MET A 45 -0.90 21.23 7.21
C MET A 45 -2.39 20.91 7.03
N GLU A 46 -3.27 21.91 7.16
CA GLU A 46 -4.70 21.75 6.94
C GLU A 46 -5.02 21.43 5.47
N GLU A 47 -4.26 21.98 4.53
CA GLU A 47 -4.39 21.69 3.10
C GLU A 47 -3.93 20.27 2.75
N LEU A 48 -2.80 19.80 3.33
CA LEU A 48 -2.35 18.42 3.16
C LEU A 48 -3.37 17.41 3.75
N ILE A 49 -3.91 17.73 4.93
CA ILE A 49 -4.98 16.92 5.55
C ILE A 49 -6.22 16.88 4.66
N ASP A 50 -6.62 18.01 4.08
CA ASP A 50 -7.77 18.07 3.16
C ASP A 50 -7.51 17.29 1.86
N SER A 51 -6.30 17.36 1.31
CA SER A 51 -5.88 16.57 0.16
C SER A 51 -5.92 15.07 0.45
N CYS A 52 -5.40 14.63 1.60
CA CYS A 52 -5.51 13.23 2.02
C CYS A 52 -6.98 12.79 2.15
N LYS A 53 -7.84 13.61 2.79
CA LYS A 53 -9.27 13.31 2.93
C LYS A 53 -9.97 13.17 1.58
N LYS A 54 -9.59 13.96 0.59
CA LYS A 54 -10.09 13.84 -0.78
C LYS A 54 -9.58 12.58 -1.47
N GLY A 55 -8.28 12.26 -1.32
CA GLY A 55 -7.69 11.03 -1.84
C GLY A 55 -8.34 9.77 -1.27
N ILE A 56 -8.56 9.70 0.04
CA ILE A 56 -9.25 8.54 0.65
C ILE A 56 -10.74 8.45 0.31
N SER A 57 -11.36 9.54 -0.14
CA SER A 57 -12.75 9.53 -0.63
C SER A 57 -12.87 8.85 -1.99
N LEU A 58 -11.88 9.07 -2.85
CA LEU A 58 -11.74 8.41 -4.14
C LEU A 58 -10.26 8.11 -4.36
N PRO A 59 -9.74 7.03 -3.78
CA PRO A 59 -8.33 6.66 -3.91
C PRO A 59 -7.98 6.37 -5.37
N GLN A 60 -6.80 6.83 -5.78
CA GLN A 60 -6.23 6.57 -7.09
C GLN A 60 -5.03 5.66 -6.91
N PHE A 61 -5.03 4.57 -7.66
CA PHE A 61 -3.94 3.59 -7.64
C PHE A 61 -3.19 3.63 -8.96
N TRP A 62 -1.90 3.44 -8.90
CA TRP A 62 -1.08 3.18 -10.09
C TRP A 62 -1.61 1.95 -10.85
N GLU A 63 -1.87 0.88 -10.10
CA GLU A 63 -2.54 -0.33 -10.55
C GLU A 63 -3.56 -0.72 -9.48
N CYS A 64 -4.81 -0.93 -9.85
CA CYS A 64 -5.81 -1.45 -8.93
C CYS A 64 -5.53 -2.93 -8.60
N PHE A 65 -6.17 -3.47 -7.58
CA PHE A 65 -5.97 -4.86 -7.16
C PHE A 65 -6.23 -5.87 -8.29
N ARG A 66 -7.21 -5.60 -9.15
CA ARG A 66 -7.50 -6.40 -10.34
C ARG A 66 -6.29 -6.47 -11.27
N GLU A 67 -5.73 -5.33 -11.66
CA GLU A 67 -4.58 -5.27 -12.56
C GLU A 67 -3.34 -5.92 -11.95
N ARG A 68 -3.08 -5.69 -10.64
CA ARG A 68 -1.98 -6.35 -9.92
C ARG A 68 -2.14 -7.86 -9.95
N THR A 69 -3.37 -8.37 -9.73
CA THR A 69 -3.67 -9.80 -9.77
C THR A 69 -3.42 -10.39 -11.16
N GLU A 70 -3.90 -9.74 -12.24
CA GLU A 70 -3.71 -10.18 -13.61
C GLU A 70 -2.22 -10.23 -13.98
N ASN A 71 -1.47 -9.16 -13.70
CA ASN A 71 -0.03 -9.06 -13.95
C ASN A 71 0.78 -10.10 -13.17
N TRP A 72 0.39 -10.37 -11.93
CA TRP A 72 1.05 -11.38 -11.12
C TRP A 72 0.86 -12.79 -11.71
N TRP A 73 -0.36 -13.13 -12.10
CA TRP A 73 -0.63 -14.44 -12.69
C TRP A 73 0.09 -14.68 -14.02
N GLU A 74 0.26 -13.63 -14.83
CA GLU A 74 1.09 -13.69 -16.04
C GLU A 74 2.55 -13.97 -15.68
N THR A 75 3.11 -13.22 -14.73
CA THR A 75 4.48 -13.40 -14.24
C THR A 75 4.69 -14.78 -13.64
N PHE A 76 3.77 -15.24 -12.78
CA PHE A 76 3.86 -16.55 -12.16
C PHE A 76 3.78 -17.70 -13.19
N ALA A 77 2.93 -17.59 -14.20
CA ALA A 77 2.84 -18.58 -15.27
C ALA A 77 4.16 -18.73 -16.06
N GLU A 78 4.95 -17.66 -16.18
CA GLU A 78 6.26 -17.71 -16.84
C GLU A 78 7.34 -18.39 -15.97
N MET A 79 7.29 -18.19 -14.63
CA MET A 79 8.33 -18.65 -13.70
C MET A 79 8.00 -19.98 -13.00
N GLU A 80 6.75 -20.44 -12.97
CA GLU A 80 6.31 -21.60 -12.17
C GLU A 80 7.06 -22.89 -12.49
N ALA A 81 7.47 -23.08 -13.76
CA ALA A 81 8.21 -24.26 -14.18
C ALA A 81 9.62 -24.30 -13.56
N GLU A 82 10.27 -23.16 -13.38
CA GLU A 82 11.57 -23.04 -12.73
C GLU A 82 11.44 -23.29 -11.22
N LEU A 83 10.44 -22.68 -10.56
CA LEU A 83 10.14 -22.94 -9.15
C LEU A 83 9.92 -24.44 -8.87
N ARG A 84 9.12 -25.13 -9.71
CA ARG A 84 8.90 -26.58 -9.58
C ARG A 84 10.20 -27.35 -9.71
N GLN A 85 11.06 -26.97 -10.66
CA GLN A 85 12.37 -27.60 -10.82
C GLN A 85 13.23 -27.40 -9.56
N MET A 86 13.28 -26.20 -8.99
CA MET A 86 14.01 -25.90 -7.76
C MET A 86 13.48 -26.75 -6.59
N MET A 87 12.17 -26.85 -6.40
CA MET A 87 11.54 -27.68 -5.38
C MET A 87 11.88 -29.18 -5.57
N ASP A 88 11.91 -29.68 -6.81
CA ASP A 88 12.27 -31.08 -7.14
C ASP A 88 13.74 -31.40 -6.88
N GLU A 89 14.62 -30.42 -7.07
CA GLU A 89 16.07 -30.55 -6.86
C GLU A 89 16.44 -30.48 -5.38
N ASP A 90 15.69 -29.70 -4.57
CA ASP A 90 15.93 -29.49 -3.13
C ASP A 90 15.49 -30.68 -2.25
N LYS A 91 16.11 -31.85 -2.49
CA LYS A 91 15.78 -33.10 -1.74
C LYS A 91 16.13 -33.05 -0.25
N ASP A 92 17.06 -32.20 0.12
CA ASP A 92 17.57 -32.09 1.48
C ASP A 92 16.95 -30.88 2.22
N HIS A 93 16.02 -30.16 1.60
CA HIS A 93 15.33 -28.95 2.10
C HIS A 93 16.29 -27.85 2.57
N THR A 94 17.37 -27.64 1.83
CA THR A 94 18.40 -26.64 2.11
C THR A 94 18.14 -25.31 1.41
N ARG A 95 17.28 -25.30 0.39
CA ARG A 95 16.91 -24.09 -0.41
C ARG A 95 15.54 -23.52 -0.05
N GLY A 96 14.96 -23.95 1.08
CA GLY A 96 13.62 -23.49 1.49
C GLY A 96 13.55 -21.97 1.67
N ALA A 97 14.58 -21.35 2.24
CA ALA A 97 14.63 -19.90 2.41
C ALA A 97 14.68 -19.15 1.07
N GLU A 98 15.43 -19.64 0.08
CA GLU A 98 15.52 -19.08 -1.26
C GLU A 98 14.16 -19.14 -1.99
N LEU A 99 13.49 -20.32 -1.93
CA LEU A 99 12.16 -20.50 -2.51
C LEU A 99 11.12 -19.59 -1.88
N VAL A 100 11.15 -19.44 -0.55
CA VAL A 100 10.26 -18.53 0.18
C VAL A 100 10.54 -17.08 -0.21
N ALA A 101 11.81 -16.66 -0.26
CA ALA A 101 12.17 -15.31 -0.63
C ALA A 101 11.72 -14.97 -2.06
N GLN A 102 11.93 -15.86 -3.03
CA GLN A 102 11.50 -15.67 -4.41
C GLN A 102 9.97 -15.58 -4.55
N MET A 103 9.23 -16.39 -3.80
CA MET A 103 7.77 -16.32 -3.79
C MET A 103 7.29 -15.03 -3.11
N GLN A 104 7.90 -14.64 -1.99
CA GLN A 104 7.57 -13.40 -1.29
C GLN A 104 7.78 -12.18 -2.20
N GLU A 105 8.94 -12.12 -2.88
CA GLU A 105 9.23 -11.03 -3.83
C GLU A 105 8.15 -10.88 -4.90
N THR A 106 7.68 -12.00 -5.45
CA THR A 106 6.60 -11.95 -6.45
C THR A 106 5.25 -11.61 -5.83
N LEU A 107 4.89 -12.16 -4.67
CA LEU A 107 3.62 -11.85 -4.01
C LEU A 107 3.53 -10.38 -3.57
N ASN A 108 4.65 -9.75 -3.26
CA ASN A 108 4.72 -8.32 -2.95
C ASN A 108 4.37 -7.40 -4.15
N LEU A 109 4.26 -7.95 -5.36
CA LEU A 109 3.71 -7.20 -6.51
C LEU A 109 2.20 -6.97 -6.39
N VAL A 110 1.51 -7.76 -5.56
CA VAL A 110 0.05 -7.65 -5.34
C VAL A 110 -0.26 -7.16 -3.95
N PHE A 111 0.37 -7.77 -2.94
CA PHE A 111 0.08 -7.56 -1.53
C PHE A 111 1.22 -6.80 -0.85
N ASP A 112 0.89 -5.78 -0.06
CA ASP A 112 1.85 -5.09 0.82
C ASP A 112 2.37 -6.07 1.88
N GLU A 113 1.44 -6.81 2.53
CA GLU A 113 1.75 -7.88 3.47
C GLU A 113 0.94 -9.14 3.15
N ILE A 114 1.62 -10.29 3.12
CA ILE A 114 0.99 -11.59 2.88
C ILE A 114 1.75 -12.72 3.57
N SER A 115 1.02 -13.59 4.25
CA SER A 115 1.53 -14.85 4.76
C SER A 115 1.17 -16.00 3.82
N PHE A 116 2.12 -16.91 3.59
CA PHE A 116 1.91 -18.05 2.70
C PHE A 116 2.75 -19.26 3.11
N GLU A 117 2.35 -20.42 2.63
CA GLU A 117 3.08 -21.68 2.75
C GLU A 117 3.22 -22.32 1.38
N MET A 118 4.35 -22.99 1.13
CA MET A 118 4.56 -23.79 -0.09
C MET A 118 4.85 -25.23 0.23
N GLY A 119 4.36 -26.14 -0.62
CA GLY A 119 4.57 -27.55 -0.42
C GLY A 119 4.31 -28.39 -1.67
N PHE A 120 4.40 -29.72 -1.47
CA PHE A 120 4.02 -30.72 -2.47
C PHE A 120 3.22 -31.83 -1.81
N ASN A 121 1.99 -32.07 -2.25
CA ASN A 121 1.10 -33.06 -1.63
C ASN A 121 1.27 -34.49 -2.14
N GLY A 122 2.25 -34.74 -3.01
CA GLY A 122 2.49 -36.03 -3.67
C GLY A 122 1.90 -36.14 -5.08
N GLU A 123 1.09 -35.16 -5.48
CA GLU A 123 0.49 -35.08 -6.83
C GLU A 123 0.74 -33.72 -7.49
N LYS A 124 0.49 -32.63 -6.75
CA LYS A 124 0.69 -31.24 -7.19
C LYS A 124 1.49 -30.45 -6.19
N TYR A 125 2.11 -29.38 -6.66
CA TYR A 125 2.68 -28.33 -5.82
C TYR A 125 1.54 -27.53 -5.18
N GLU A 126 1.78 -26.98 -4.00
CA GLU A 126 0.79 -26.23 -3.26
C GLU A 126 1.33 -24.85 -2.91
N LEU A 127 0.54 -23.83 -3.21
CA LEU A 127 0.68 -22.48 -2.66
C LEU A 127 -0.55 -22.23 -1.79
N ILE A 128 -0.33 -22.08 -0.49
CA ILE A 128 -1.37 -21.84 0.50
C ILE A 128 -1.23 -20.39 0.96
N LEU A 129 -2.20 -19.56 0.65
CA LEU A 129 -2.27 -18.15 1.05
C LEU A 129 -3.07 -18.07 2.35
N THR A 130 -2.50 -17.48 3.39
CA THR A 130 -3.12 -17.49 4.72
C THR A 130 -3.59 -16.09 5.10
N PRO A 131 -4.87 -15.90 5.43
CA PRO A 131 -5.39 -14.62 5.90
C PRO A 131 -4.99 -14.29 7.35
N GLU A 132 -4.35 -15.19 8.08
CA GLU A 132 -3.94 -15.05 9.50
C GLU A 132 -5.08 -14.57 10.41
N GLY A 133 -6.29 -15.07 10.14
CA GLY A 133 -7.50 -14.70 10.88
C GLY A 133 -8.17 -13.40 10.41
N ASP A 134 -7.60 -12.68 9.46
CA ASP A 134 -8.20 -11.48 8.91
C ASP A 134 -9.27 -11.82 7.85
N LYS A 135 -10.52 -11.46 8.16
CA LYS A 135 -11.65 -11.69 7.27
C LYS A 135 -11.67 -10.74 6.07
N VAL A 136 -11.12 -9.56 6.19
CA VAL A 136 -11.03 -8.60 5.06
C VAL A 136 -10.00 -9.11 4.07
N LYS A 137 -8.82 -9.50 4.53
CA LYS A 137 -7.78 -10.15 3.71
C LYS A 137 -8.30 -11.42 3.01
N LEU A 138 -9.18 -12.18 3.66
CA LEU A 138 -9.78 -13.37 3.05
C LEU A 138 -10.50 -13.07 1.73
N PHE A 139 -11.18 -11.93 1.58
CA PHE A 139 -11.82 -11.52 0.34
C PHE A 139 -10.80 -11.33 -0.79
N GLU A 140 -9.69 -10.65 -0.49
CA GLU A 140 -8.61 -10.44 -1.46
C GLU A 140 -8.01 -11.76 -1.92
N LEU A 141 -7.70 -12.66 -0.99
CA LEU A 141 -7.12 -13.96 -1.30
C LEU A 141 -8.05 -14.85 -2.14
N VAL A 142 -9.35 -14.79 -1.88
CA VAL A 142 -10.34 -15.54 -2.68
C VAL A 142 -10.46 -14.96 -4.08
N TYR A 143 -10.47 -13.63 -4.22
CA TYR A 143 -10.44 -12.98 -5.52
C TYR A 143 -9.18 -13.38 -6.30
N PHE A 144 -8.02 -13.25 -5.69
CA PHE A 144 -6.73 -13.62 -6.28
C PHE A 144 -6.70 -15.09 -6.71
N GLN A 145 -7.13 -16.02 -5.85
CA GLN A 145 -7.19 -17.46 -6.16
C GLN A 145 -8.07 -17.76 -7.38
N LYS A 146 -9.23 -17.09 -7.51
CA LYS A 146 -10.19 -17.32 -8.61
C LYS A 146 -9.62 -16.97 -9.98
N HIS A 147 -8.62 -16.09 -10.03
CA HIS A 147 -7.97 -15.65 -11.27
C HIS A 147 -6.79 -16.53 -11.68
N ALA A 148 -6.50 -17.59 -10.94
CA ALA A 148 -5.40 -18.51 -11.28
C ALA A 148 -5.59 -19.12 -12.67
N PRO A 149 -4.61 -19.00 -13.60
CA PRO A 149 -4.68 -19.56 -14.94
C PRO A 149 -4.80 -21.08 -14.94
N LYS A 150 -5.53 -21.63 -15.89
CA LYS A 150 -5.73 -23.09 -16.00
C LYS A 150 -4.42 -23.85 -16.16
N GLU A 151 -3.47 -23.27 -16.87
CA GLU A 151 -2.14 -23.81 -17.12
C GLU A 151 -1.37 -23.98 -15.80
N VAL A 152 -1.45 -23.00 -14.91
CA VAL A 152 -0.87 -23.06 -13.56
C VAL A 152 -1.57 -24.15 -12.74
N LEU A 153 -2.90 -24.19 -12.78
CA LEU A 153 -3.70 -25.16 -12.04
C LEU A 153 -3.52 -26.63 -12.51
N GLU A 154 -2.89 -26.86 -13.66
CA GLU A 154 -2.47 -28.23 -14.06
C GLU A 154 -1.40 -28.78 -13.11
N HIS A 155 -0.54 -27.94 -12.58
CA HIS A 155 0.61 -28.30 -11.78
C HIS A 155 0.51 -27.87 -10.30
N TRP A 156 -0.24 -26.81 -10.01
CA TRP A 156 -0.38 -26.22 -8.69
C TRP A 156 -1.79 -26.35 -8.13
N ASN A 157 -1.89 -26.53 -6.83
CA ASN A 157 -3.07 -26.23 -6.04
C ASN A 157 -2.86 -24.88 -5.38
N ILE A 158 -3.70 -23.92 -5.71
CA ILE A 158 -3.72 -22.61 -5.04
C ILE A 158 -4.82 -22.67 -3.98
N LEU A 159 -4.45 -22.62 -2.73
CA LEU A 159 -5.34 -22.78 -1.58
C LEU A 159 -5.41 -21.50 -0.77
N VAL A 160 -6.57 -21.21 -0.21
CA VAL A 160 -6.77 -20.09 0.71
C VAL A 160 -7.09 -20.64 2.08
N GLY A 161 -6.30 -20.23 3.07
CA GLY A 161 -6.32 -20.77 4.42
C GLY A 161 -5.57 -22.10 4.58
N ARG A 162 -4.93 -22.27 5.73
CA ARG A 162 -4.26 -23.49 6.12
C ARG A 162 -5.23 -24.66 6.11
N GLN A 163 -4.79 -25.80 5.56
CA GLN A 163 -5.61 -27.02 5.46
C GLN A 163 -5.37 -27.92 6.69
N PRO A 164 -6.40 -28.65 7.14
CA PRO A 164 -6.23 -29.57 8.26
C PRO A 164 -5.21 -30.67 7.94
N LEU A 165 -4.27 -30.88 8.83
CA LEU A 165 -3.17 -31.85 8.68
C LEU A 165 -3.47 -33.17 9.43
N GLN A 166 -2.90 -34.27 8.93
CA GLN A 166 -2.96 -35.57 9.63
C GLN A 166 -1.96 -35.68 10.78
N ASN A 167 -0.79 -35.05 10.63
CA ASN A 167 0.25 -35.00 11.64
C ASN A 167 0.34 -33.59 12.19
N ILE A 168 -0.36 -33.35 13.29
CA ILE A 168 -0.48 -32.04 13.91
C ILE A 168 0.73 -31.80 14.79
N GLY A 169 1.56 -30.84 14.44
CA GLY A 169 2.73 -30.50 15.23
C GLY A 169 3.47 -29.30 14.67
N LEU A 170 4.03 -28.51 15.57
CA LEU A 170 4.80 -27.32 15.24
C LEU A 170 6.17 -27.43 15.89
N ARG A 171 7.22 -27.21 15.10
CA ARG A 171 8.60 -27.11 15.55
C ARG A 171 9.15 -25.76 15.20
N THR A 172 9.88 -25.17 16.13
CA THR A 172 10.59 -23.92 15.93
C THR A 172 12.09 -24.15 15.89
N ASP A 173 12.86 -23.27 15.27
CA ASP A 173 14.31 -23.37 15.13
C ASP A 173 15.02 -23.37 16.48
N ASP A 174 14.47 -22.73 17.50
CA ASP A 174 14.94 -22.72 18.88
C ASP A 174 14.58 -23.99 19.68
N GLY A 175 14.04 -25.02 19.00
CA GLY A 175 13.90 -26.40 19.51
C GLY A 175 12.57 -26.65 20.21
N TRP A 176 11.57 -25.83 20.12
CA TRP A 176 10.22 -26.12 20.60
C TRP A 176 9.55 -27.15 19.69
N ASP A 177 8.93 -28.15 20.30
CA ASP A 177 8.23 -29.23 19.61
C ASP A 177 6.92 -29.48 20.36
N ILE A 178 5.79 -29.03 19.81
CA ILE A 178 4.46 -29.20 20.36
C ILE A 178 3.53 -29.84 19.33
N SER A 179 2.56 -30.58 19.84
CA SER A 179 1.55 -31.26 19.02
C SER A 179 0.14 -31.01 19.57
N GLY A 180 -0.87 -31.32 18.80
CA GLY A 180 -2.26 -31.26 19.26
C GLY A 180 -2.56 -32.14 20.46
N GLU A 181 -1.74 -33.15 20.75
CA GLU A 181 -1.85 -34.02 21.92
C GLU A 181 -1.22 -33.41 23.21
N ASP A 182 -0.49 -32.31 23.07
CA ASP A 182 0.12 -31.58 24.18
C ASP A 182 -0.78 -30.46 24.73
N VAL A 183 -1.83 -30.12 23.99
CA VAL A 183 -2.69 -28.97 24.29
C VAL A 183 -4.04 -29.44 24.81
N GLN A 184 -4.38 -28.99 26.02
CA GLN A 184 -5.69 -29.16 26.63
C GLN A 184 -6.56 -27.94 26.29
N ILE A 185 -7.80 -28.16 25.89
CA ILE A 185 -8.74 -27.11 25.58
C ILE A 185 -10.07 -27.26 26.30
N TRP A 186 -10.71 -26.14 26.56
CA TRP A 186 -12.08 -25.97 27.03
C TRP A 186 -12.82 -25.19 25.96
N LEU A 187 -13.95 -25.71 25.53
CA LEU A 187 -14.82 -25.11 24.51
C LEU A 187 -16.07 -24.57 25.19
N GLU A 188 -16.35 -23.29 25.04
CA GLU A 188 -17.53 -22.61 25.59
C GLU A 188 -18.35 -22.04 24.43
N GLU A 189 -19.64 -22.36 24.41
CA GLU A 189 -20.55 -21.81 23.42
C GLU A 189 -20.85 -20.34 23.76
N GLN A 190 -20.59 -19.43 22.82
CA GLN A 190 -20.79 -17.98 22.95
C GLN A 190 -22.09 -17.53 22.25
N GLY A 191 -22.56 -18.28 21.29
CA GLY A 191 -23.73 -18.00 20.49
C GLY A 191 -24.04 -19.13 19.52
N GLU A 192 -25.01 -18.94 18.64
CA GLU A 192 -25.32 -19.92 17.61
C GLU A 192 -24.14 -20.17 16.69
N ASN A 193 -23.59 -21.37 16.71
CA ASN A 193 -22.39 -21.79 15.94
C ASN A 193 -21.12 -20.96 16.22
N SER A 194 -20.98 -20.41 17.42
CA SER A 194 -19.86 -19.58 17.85
C SER A 194 -19.31 -20.05 19.18
N PHE A 195 -18.00 -20.21 19.28
CA PHE A 195 -17.33 -20.81 20.42
C PHE A 195 -16.11 -20.00 20.87
N ALA A 196 -15.88 -20.00 22.17
CA ALA A 196 -14.63 -19.56 22.78
C ALA A 196 -13.76 -20.78 23.10
N ILE A 197 -12.48 -20.70 22.80
CA ILE A 197 -11.47 -21.69 23.18
C ILE A 197 -10.60 -21.10 24.27
N SER A 198 -10.40 -21.87 25.37
CA SER A 198 -9.30 -21.65 26.30
C SER A 198 -8.30 -22.80 26.14
N ALA A 199 -7.05 -22.49 25.86
CA ALA A 199 -5.99 -23.45 25.58
C ALA A 199 -4.93 -23.45 26.69
N TYR A 200 -4.50 -24.63 27.12
CA TYR A 200 -3.40 -24.80 28.07
C TYR A 200 -2.37 -25.80 27.52
N CYS A 201 -1.11 -25.41 27.50
CA CYS A 201 -0.01 -26.26 27.08
C CYS A 201 1.17 -26.10 28.05
N GLU A 202 1.41 -27.13 28.88
CA GLU A 202 2.49 -27.14 29.90
C GLU A 202 3.87 -26.88 29.24
N LYS A 203 4.12 -27.41 28.04
CA LYS A 203 5.36 -27.23 27.29
C LYS A 203 5.60 -25.76 26.88
N LEU A 204 4.55 -24.94 26.67
CA LEU A 204 4.66 -23.56 26.30
C LEU A 204 4.72 -22.55 27.44
N LEU A 205 4.49 -22.98 28.69
CA LEU A 205 4.53 -22.08 29.85
C LEU A 205 5.82 -21.24 29.97
N PRO A 206 7.01 -21.76 29.69
CA PRO A 206 8.23 -20.94 29.70
C PRO A 206 8.20 -19.84 28.64
N LYS A 207 7.64 -20.13 27.46
CA LYS A 207 7.50 -19.16 26.35
C LYS A 207 6.42 -18.12 26.64
N LEU A 208 5.31 -18.53 27.22
CA LEU A 208 4.22 -17.63 27.59
C LEU A 208 4.69 -16.52 28.54
N GLN A 209 5.66 -16.82 29.41
CA GLN A 209 6.23 -15.85 30.34
C GLN A 209 7.32 -14.95 29.73
N GLU A 210 7.99 -15.40 28.67
CA GLU A 210 9.08 -14.68 28.00
C GLU A 210 8.59 -13.94 26.74
N GLU A 211 7.75 -14.58 25.93
CA GLU A 211 7.26 -14.12 24.62
C GLU A 211 5.80 -14.54 24.42
N GLU A 212 4.87 -13.88 25.09
CA GLU A 212 3.45 -14.23 25.08
C GLU A 212 2.87 -14.33 23.65
N GLY A 213 3.15 -13.36 22.79
CA GLY A 213 2.67 -13.34 21.41
C GLY A 213 3.09 -14.55 20.58
N ARG A 214 4.30 -15.08 20.82
CA ARG A 214 4.78 -16.29 20.13
C ARG A 214 4.06 -17.54 20.59
N ALA A 215 3.74 -17.64 21.88
CA ALA A 215 2.97 -18.76 22.40
C ALA A 215 1.53 -18.75 21.84
N TRP A 216 0.94 -17.58 21.71
CA TRP A 216 -0.34 -17.38 21.06
C TRP A 216 -0.29 -17.84 19.59
N TRP A 217 0.66 -17.34 18.83
CA TRP A 217 0.84 -17.73 17.43
C TRP A 217 1.01 -19.25 17.26
N MET A 218 1.79 -19.89 18.11
CA MET A 218 1.98 -21.35 18.06
C MET A 218 0.68 -22.12 18.32
N LEU A 219 -0.15 -21.68 19.25
CA LEU A 219 -1.41 -22.34 19.59
C LEU A 219 -2.51 -22.10 18.57
N THR A 220 -2.60 -20.89 18.02
CA THR A 220 -3.54 -20.57 16.93
C THR A 220 -3.16 -21.32 15.65
N THR A 221 -1.89 -21.35 15.28
CA THR A 221 -1.39 -22.11 14.12
C THR A 221 -1.65 -23.63 14.28
N LEU A 222 -1.46 -24.18 15.49
CA LEU A 222 -1.84 -25.59 15.76
C LEU A 222 -3.35 -25.80 15.61
N THR A 223 -4.16 -24.83 16.00
CA THR A 223 -5.63 -24.93 15.86
C THR A 223 -6.02 -24.91 14.37
N ASP A 224 -5.35 -24.10 13.55
CA ASP A 224 -5.50 -24.12 12.10
C ASP A 224 -5.10 -25.46 11.48
N GLN A 225 -3.99 -26.05 11.96
CA GLN A 225 -3.59 -27.39 11.50
C GLN A 225 -4.58 -28.49 11.89
N VAL A 226 -5.33 -28.30 12.97
CA VAL A 226 -6.35 -29.25 13.45
C VAL A 226 -7.67 -29.09 12.71
N LEU A 227 -8.17 -27.87 12.56
CA LEU A 227 -9.48 -27.56 12.01
C LEU A 227 -9.44 -27.24 10.51
N GLY A 228 -8.34 -26.68 10.05
CA GLY A 228 -8.28 -25.79 8.91
C GLY A 228 -8.57 -24.35 9.35
N GLU A 229 -7.88 -23.38 8.72
CA GLU A 229 -7.99 -21.96 9.11
C GLU A 229 -9.40 -21.40 8.86
N ILE A 230 -10.04 -21.77 7.76
CA ILE A 230 -11.41 -21.32 7.46
C ILE A 230 -12.43 -21.76 8.51
N PRO A 231 -12.51 -23.04 8.94
CA PRO A 231 -13.36 -23.43 10.05
C PRO A 231 -12.98 -22.77 11.38
N HIS A 232 -11.68 -22.52 11.63
CA HIS A 232 -11.22 -21.78 12.80
C HIS A 232 -11.80 -20.36 12.80
N MET A 233 -11.59 -19.58 11.75
CA MET A 233 -12.11 -18.24 11.58
C MET A 233 -13.66 -18.18 11.65
N ARG A 234 -14.33 -19.25 11.20
CA ARG A 234 -15.79 -19.28 11.12
C ARG A 234 -16.47 -19.55 12.46
N TYR A 235 -15.89 -20.43 13.28
CA TYR A 235 -16.55 -20.97 14.45
C TYR A 235 -15.90 -20.58 15.77
N ILE A 236 -14.68 -20.06 15.77
CA ILE A 236 -13.97 -19.68 16.99
C ILE A 236 -13.87 -18.16 17.07
N ASP A 237 -14.67 -17.55 17.90
CA ASP A 237 -14.75 -16.09 18.04
C ASP A 237 -13.74 -15.54 19.07
N SER A 238 -13.30 -16.36 20.01
CA SER A 238 -12.29 -15.96 20.99
C SER A 238 -11.35 -17.10 21.36
N PHE A 239 -10.13 -16.75 21.65
CA PHE A 239 -9.06 -17.69 21.96
C PHE A 239 -8.26 -17.17 23.15
N ASP A 240 -8.23 -17.93 24.25
CA ASP A 240 -7.49 -17.60 25.45
C ASP A 240 -6.35 -18.59 25.69
N VAL A 241 -5.17 -18.10 26.05
CA VAL A 241 -4.03 -18.92 26.47
C VAL A 241 -3.90 -18.87 27.98
N LEU A 242 -3.99 -20.05 28.61
CA LEU A 242 -4.01 -20.16 30.06
C LEU A 242 -2.63 -20.50 30.64
N GLU A 243 -2.26 -19.85 31.75
CA GLU A 243 -1.08 -20.21 32.57
C GLU A 243 -1.32 -21.43 33.47
N GLU A 244 -2.59 -21.69 33.85
CA GLU A 244 -2.99 -22.81 34.67
C GLU A 244 -4.24 -23.50 34.09
N PRO A 245 -4.34 -24.85 34.17
CA PRO A 245 -5.52 -25.54 33.63
C PRO A 245 -6.79 -25.22 34.45
N LYS A 246 -7.93 -25.09 33.76
CA LYS A 246 -9.23 -24.93 34.41
C LYS A 246 -9.60 -26.22 35.21
N ALA A 247 -10.43 -26.07 36.20
CA ALA A 247 -10.91 -27.20 37.02
C ALA A 247 -11.92 -28.12 36.32
N GLU A 248 -12.59 -27.58 35.30
CA GLU A 248 -13.56 -28.28 34.46
C GLU A 248 -12.89 -29.35 33.59
N PRO A 249 -13.64 -30.37 33.15
CA PRO A 249 -13.11 -31.37 32.23
C PRO A 249 -12.65 -30.74 30.89
N SER A 250 -11.41 -31.01 30.51
CA SER A 250 -10.84 -30.63 29.21
C SER A 250 -10.83 -31.81 28.25
N PHE A 251 -10.53 -31.53 26.99
CA PHE A 251 -10.17 -32.51 25.98
C PHE A 251 -8.95 -32.01 25.20
N LEU A 252 -8.35 -32.88 24.37
CA LEU A 252 -7.15 -32.52 23.63
C LEU A 252 -7.49 -31.73 22.36
N LEU A 253 -6.64 -30.80 21.96
CA LEU A 253 -6.83 -30.00 20.76
C LEU A 253 -7.06 -30.88 19.52
N SER A 254 -6.37 -32.02 19.41
CA SER A 254 -6.56 -32.99 18.33
C SER A 254 -8.00 -33.53 18.21
N GLN A 255 -8.82 -33.43 19.28
CA GLN A 255 -10.21 -33.89 19.32
C GLN A 255 -11.21 -32.76 18.97
N LEU A 256 -10.76 -31.54 18.78
CA LEU A 256 -11.61 -30.37 18.53
C LEU A 256 -12.53 -30.56 17.30
N PRO A 257 -12.05 -31.08 16.14
CA PRO A 257 -12.92 -31.27 14.98
C PRO A 257 -14.10 -32.21 15.26
N ASP A 258 -13.86 -33.28 16.01
CA ASP A 258 -14.93 -34.22 16.37
C ASP A 258 -15.94 -33.57 17.32
N LYS A 259 -15.47 -32.73 18.26
CA LYS A 259 -16.35 -32.01 19.17
C LYS A 259 -17.24 -31.01 18.45
N LEU A 260 -16.71 -30.28 17.49
CA LEU A 260 -17.51 -29.35 16.67
C LEU A 260 -18.51 -30.09 15.76
N ARG A 261 -18.14 -31.24 15.18
CA ARG A 261 -19.05 -32.11 14.42
C ARG A 261 -20.16 -32.71 15.32
N GLU A 262 -19.87 -33.03 16.59
CA GLU A 262 -20.87 -33.47 17.56
C GLU A 262 -21.94 -32.38 17.83
N GLN A 263 -21.61 -31.13 17.66
CA GLN A 263 -22.52 -29.98 17.70
C GLN A 263 -23.29 -29.76 16.39
N GLY A 264 -23.05 -30.58 15.36
CA GLY A 264 -23.73 -30.50 14.07
C GLY A 264 -23.07 -29.56 13.05
N LEU A 265 -21.84 -29.08 13.32
CA LEU A 265 -21.15 -28.16 12.43
C LEU A 265 -20.47 -28.87 11.27
N GLU A 266 -20.49 -28.24 10.09
CA GLU A 266 -19.76 -28.65 8.91
C GLU A 266 -18.43 -27.91 8.84
N LEU A 267 -17.31 -28.65 8.94
CA LEU A 267 -15.96 -28.09 8.87
C LEU A 267 -15.48 -28.03 7.43
N SER A 268 -16.08 -27.14 6.64
CA SER A 268 -15.63 -26.88 5.27
C SER A 268 -14.41 -25.99 5.25
N THR A 269 -13.37 -26.37 4.52
CA THR A 269 -12.20 -25.52 4.26
C THR A 269 -12.35 -24.68 2.99
N ASP A 270 -13.53 -24.69 2.36
CA ASP A 270 -13.84 -23.80 1.25
C ASP A 270 -14.10 -22.38 1.78
N PRO A 271 -13.25 -21.39 1.42
CA PRO A 271 -13.41 -20.03 1.89
C PRO A 271 -14.70 -19.39 1.40
N ASN A 272 -15.24 -19.79 0.23
CA ASN A 272 -16.50 -19.26 -0.29
C ASN A 272 -17.66 -19.59 0.66
N ALA A 273 -17.69 -20.78 1.24
CA ALA A 273 -18.73 -21.16 2.19
C ALA A 273 -18.75 -20.26 3.45
N TYR A 274 -17.60 -19.67 3.82
CA TYR A 274 -17.52 -18.69 4.89
C TYR A 274 -17.88 -17.27 4.41
N LEU A 275 -17.43 -16.85 3.24
CA LEU A 275 -17.75 -15.55 2.67
C LEU A 275 -19.25 -15.44 2.30
N GLU A 276 -19.92 -16.53 1.98
CA GLU A 276 -21.37 -16.58 1.72
C GLU A 276 -22.20 -16.57 3.00
N SER A 277 -21.60 -16.60 4.21
CA SER A 277 -22.32 -16.57 5.48
C SER A 277 -22.59 -15.13 5.93
N TYR A 278 -23.81 -14.66 5.70
CA TYR A 278 -24.27 -13.33 6.12
C TYR A 278 -24.77 -13.32 7.55
N LEU A 279 -24.49 -12.23 8.25
CA LEU A 279 -24.99 -11.92 9.59
C LEU A 279 -25.94 -10.74 9.51
N GLY A 280 -27.16 -10.89 10.04
CA GLY A 280 -28.07 -9.77 10.21
C GLY A 280 -27.73 -8.94 11.45
N TYR A 281 -27.89 -7.62 11.37
CA TYR A 281 -27.69 -6.72 12.49
C TYR A 281 -28.80 -5.66 12.56
N LYS A 282 -29.09 -5.17 13.75
CA LYS A 282 -30.02 -4.06 14.01
C LYS A 282 -29.30 -2.99 14.81
N MET A 283 -29.62 -1.74 14.53
CA MET A 283 -29.06 -0.56 15.20
C MET A 283 -30.19 0.36 15.67
N GLU A 284 -29.94 1.19 16.67
CA GLU A 284 -30.81 2.31 17.00
C GLU A 284 -30.48 3.47 16.06
N PRO A 285 -31.38 3.85 15.13
CA PRO A 285 -31.06 4.82 14.10
C PRO A 285 -30.98 6.23 14.66
N ASN A 286 -29.98 6.99 14.21
CA ASN A 286 -29.94 8.43 14.44
C ASN A 286 -31.00 9.12 13.58
N LYS A 287 -31.80 9.98 14.18
CA LYS A 287 -32.94 10.70 13.52
C LYS A 287 -32.53 12.06 12.96
N ASP A 288 -31.28 12.45 13.10
CA ASP A 288 -30.73 13.65 12.49
C ASP A 288 -30.37 13.35 11.01
N PRO A 289 -31.06 13.98 10.04
CA PRO A 289 -30.76 13.75 8.62
C PRO A 289 -29.37 14.26 8.19
N ASP A 290 -28.76 15.13 8.98
CA ASP A 290 -27.40 15.66 8.74
C ASP A 290 -26.31 14.87 9.47
N ALA A 291 -26.67 13.72 10.09
CA ALA A 291 -25.68 12.83 10.69
C ALA A 291 -24.83 12.14 9.62
N ASP A 292 -23.63 11.65 10.02
CA ASP A 292 -22.79 10.86 9.13
C ASP A 292 -23.56 9.67 8.53
N TRP A 293 -23.17 9.30 7.31
CA TRP A 293 -23.77 8.15 6.60
C TRP A 293 -23.81 6.90 7.48
N ARG A 294 -24.82 6.06 7.28
CA ARG A 294 -25.07 4.80 8.02
C ARG A 294 -25.47 4.95 9.49
N LEU A 295 -25.44 6.13 10.09
CA LEU A 295 -25.95 6.31 11.45
C LEU A 295 -27.48 6.28 11.52
N ASP A 296 -28.15 6.44 10.39
CA ASP A 296 -29.60 6.28 10.24
C ASP A 296 -30.04 4.81 10.07
N VAL A 297 -29.10 3.86 10.01
CA VAL A 297 -29.37 2.43 9.77
C VAL A 297 -30.21 1.85 10.88
N MET A 298 -31.29 1.18 10.50
CA MET A 298 -32.17 0.40 11.37
C MET A 298 -31.77 -1.07 11.38
N ALA A 299 -31.52 -1.62 10.19
CA ALA A 299 -31.13 -3.00 10.04
C ALA A 299 -30.31 -3.22 8.76
N GLY A 300 -29.44 -4.20 8.81
CA GLY A 300 -28.60 -4.58 7.67
C GLY A 300 -28.17 -6.04 7.76
N SER A 301 -27.48 -6.48 6.71
CA SER A 301 -26.77 -7.75 6.69
C SER A 301 -25.38 -7.56 6.11
N THR A 302 -24.44 -8.32 6.63
CA THR A 302 -23.05 -8.28 6.13
C THR A 302 -22.39 -9.65 6.27
N ASN A 303 -21.52 -9.99 5.35
CA ASN A 303 -20.60 -11.11 5.49
C ASN A 303 -19.19 -10.63 5.93
N CYS A 304 -19.00 -9.31 6.14
CA CYS A 304 -17.74 -8.71 6.58
C CYS A 304 -17.96 -7.74 7.77
N VAL A 305 -18.19 -8.29 8.95
CA VAL A 305 -18.43 -7.52 10.19
C VAL A 305 -17.28 -6.53 10.52
N PRO A 306 -15.98 -6.86 10.30
CA PRO A 306 -14.89 -5.92 10.59
C PRO A 306 -15.05 -4.55 9.91
N LEU A 307 -15.47 -4.50 8.65
CA LEU A 307 -15.68 -3.24 7.93
C LEU A 307 -16.80 -2.39 8.55
N ILE A 308 -17.90 -3.02 8.98
CA ILE A 308 -18.99 -2.29 9.65
C ILE A 308 -18.53 -1.72 11.00
N ASN A 309 -17.83 -2.54 11.79
CA ASN A 309 -17.29 -2.10 13.08
C ASN A 309 -16.24 -1.01 12.93
N GLY A 310 -15.34 -1.14 11.96
CA GLY A 310 -14.34 -0.13 11.63
C GLY A 310 -14.99 1.22 11.33
N TYR A 311 -16.00 1.23 10.47
CA TYR A 311 -16.73 2.46 10.13
C TYR A 311 -17.41 3.10 11.36
N LEU A 312 -18.11 2.32 12.17
CA LEU A 312 -18.83 2.82 13.34
C LEU A 312 -17.89 3.37 14.43
N ASN A 313 -16.70 2.78 14.57
CA ASN A 313 -15.70 3.18 15.56
C ASN A 313 -14.67 4.18 15.01
N ALA A 314 -14.77 4.58 13.73
CA ALA A 314 -13.78 5.37 13.02
C ALA A 314 -12.37 4.74 13.08
N ASP A 315 -12.31 3.41 12.98
CA ASP A 315 -11.09 2.61 12.87
C ASP A 315 -10.83 2.30 11.38
N ASN A 316 -9.71 2.76 10.87
CA ASN A 316 -9.37 2.73 9.46
C ASN A 316 -8.31 1.68 9.10
N ASP A 317 -7.86 0.83 10.03
CA ASP A 317 -6.76 -0.11 9.78
C ASP A 317 -7.05 -1.03 8.58
N PHE A 318 -8.23 -1.63 8.51
CA PHE A 318 -8.62 -2.46 7.35
C PHE A 318 -8.70 -1.67 6.03
N MET A 319 -9.06 -0.39 6.10
CA MET A 319 -9.08 0.46 4.90
C MET A 319 -7.68 0.82 4.42
N ASP A 320 -6.74 1.02 5.36
CA ASP A 320 -5.34 1.26 5.02
C ASP A 320 -4.71 0.03 4.35
N ASP A 321 -4.99 -1.17 4.86
CA ASP A 321 -4.48 -2.43 4.30
C ASP A 321 -5.05 -2.70 2.90
N LEU A 322 -6.37 -2.52 2.70
CA LEU A 322 -7.00 -2.62 1.37
C LEU A 322 -6.40 -1.63 0.37
N HIS A 323 -6.20 -0.36 0.80
CA HIS A 323 -5.62 0.67 -0.07
C HIS A 323 -4.16 0.35 -0.43
N ALA A 324 -3.36 -0.18 0.49
CA ALA A 324 -2.00 -0.61 0.21
C ALA A 324 -1.96 -1.69 -0.90
N ASP A 325 -2.96 -2.57 -0.93
CA ASP A 325 -3.09 -3.61 -1.95
C ASP A 325 -3.80 -3.14 -3.24
N GLY A 326 -4.34 -1.92 -3.27
CA GLY A 326 -5.03 -1.36 -4.43
C GLY A 326 -6.51 -1.70 -4.51
N ALA A 327 -7.11 -2.16 -3.41
CA ALA A 327 -8.54 -2.42 -3.26
C ALA A 327 -9.24 -1.34 -2.43
N VAL A 328 -10.57 -1.22 -2.56
CA VAL A 328 -11.37 -0.22 -1.83
C VAL A 328 -12.63 -0.83 -1.28
N ALA A 329 -12.84 -0.78 0.04
CA ALA A 329 -14.15 -1.07 0.59
C ALA A 329 -15.01 0.20 0.72
N GLY A 330 -16.28 0.10 0.39
CA GLY A 330 -17.21 1.20 0.46
C GLY A 330 -18.65 0.78 0.28
N PHE A 331 -19.51 1.76 0.13
CA PHE A 331 -20.93 1.52 -0.09
C PHE A 331 -21.53 2.54 -1.07
N PHE A 332 -22.54 2.11 -1.81
CA PHE A 332 -23.44 2.99 -2.52
C PHE A 332 -24.57 3.41 -1.58
N CYS A 333 -24.88 4.71 -1.58
CA CYS A 333 -25.96 5.26 -0.77
C CYS A 333 -26.95 6.00 -1.67
N TYR A 334 -28.24 5.80 -1.43
CA TYR A 334 -29.33 6.41 -2.20
C TYR A 334 -30.54 6.67 -1.30
N PRO A 335 -31.37 7.71 -1.60
CA PRO A 335 -32.52 8.04 -0.78
C PRO A 335 -33.67 7.04 -0.95
N LEU A 336 -34.42 6.82 0.11
CA LEU A 336 -35.57 5.90 0.13
C LEU A 336 -36.91 6.58 -0.10
N ASP A 337 -36.98 7.90 -0.08
CA ASP A 337 -38.24 8.65 -0.13
C ASP A 337 -39.10 8.32 -1.36
N THR A 338 -38.48 8.30 -2.56
CA THR A 338 -39.18 7.95 -3.81
C THR A 338 -39.57 6.48 -3.91
N LEU A 339 -38.91 5.61 -3.16
CA LEU A 339 -39.17 4.17 -3.13
C LEU A 339 -40.30 3.80 -2.16
N ARG A 340 -40.67 4.69 -1.21
CA ARG A 340 -41.69 4.51 -0.20
C ARG A 340 -43.10 4.87 -0.66
N GLU A 341 -43.25 5.73 -1.69
CA GLU A 341 -44.50 6.45 -1.95
C GLU A 341 -45.66 5.62 -2.50
N GLU A 342 -45.50 4.44 -3.11
CA GLU A 342 -46.61 3.75 -3.79
C GLU A 342 -46.80 2.25 -3.51
N GLU A 343 -45.78 1.48 -3.17
CA GLU A 343 -45.90 0.00 -3.07
C GLU A 343 -45.18 -0.62 -1.87
N GLY A 344 -44.86 0.16 -0.84
CA GLY A 344 -44.28 -0.35 0.40
C GLY A 344 -42.81 -0.80 0.29
N THR A 345 -42.41 -1.66 1.24
CA THR A 345 -41.02 -2.09 1.39
C THR A 345 -40.48 -2.96 0.25
N GLU A 346 -41.38 -3.61 -0.53
CA GLU A 346 -40.96 -4.47 -1.67
C GLU A 346 -40.14 -3.69 -2.71
N LYS A 347 -40.56 -2.46 -3.03
CA LYS A 347 -39.85 -1.60 -3.98
C LYS A 347 -38.39 -1.30 -3.57
N ILE A 348 -38.13 -1.18 -2.27
CA ILE A 348 -36.78 -0.91 -1.74
C ILE A 348 -35.88 -2.11 -1.98
N PHE A 349 -36.40 -3.32 -1.72
CA PHE A 349 -35.64 -4.54 -1.94
C PHE A 349 -35.46 -4.83 -3.43
N ASP A 350 -36.52 -4.67 -4.25
CA ASP A 350 -36.41 -4.81 -5.72
C ASP A 350 -35.41 -3.84 -6.34
N PHE A 351 -35.29 -2.63 -5.79
CA PHE A 351 -34.30 -1.67 -6.23
C PHE A 351 -32.89 -2.11 -5.88
N ARG A 352 -32.68 -2.56 -4.64
CA ARG A 352 -31.40 -3.10 -4.19
C ARG A 352 -31.01 -4.33 -5.01
N ASP A 353 -31.89 -5.29 -5.19
CA ASP A 353 -31.66 -6.52 -5.94
C ASP A 353 -31.22 -6.19 -7.40
N LYS A 354 -31.79 -5.14 -8.03
CA LYS A 354 -31.37 -4.67 -9.37
C LYS A 354 -30.00 -4.02 -9.39
N LEU A 355 -29.65 -3.25 -8.35
CA LEU A 355 -28.31 -2.68 -8.23
C LEU A 355 -27.28 -3.79 -7.99
N GLU A 356 -27.58 -4.76 -7.12
CA GLU A 356 -26.72 -5.91 -6.87
C GLU A 356 -26.56 -6.79 -8.13
N GLU A 357 -27.62 -6.93 -8.97
CA GLU A 357 -27.56 -7.68 -10.23
C GLU A 357 -26.50 -7.13 -11.20
N VAL A 358 -26.24 -5.80 -11.20
CA VAL A 358 -25.20 -5.17 -12.03
C VAL A 358 -23.83 -5.76 -11.70
N PHE A 359 -23.57 -6.03 -10.41
CA PHE A 359 -22.26 -6.49 -9.93
C PHE A 359 -22.16 -8.00 -9.72
N THR A 360 -23.28 -8.72 -9.85
CA THR A 360 -23.28 -10.19 -9.75
C THR A 360 -23.35 -10.88 -11.12
N THR A 361 -23.49 -10.11 -12.21
CA THR A 361 -23.59 -10.64 -13.58
C THR A 361 -22.58 -9.96 -14.52
N GLY A 362 -22.28 -10.60 -15.65
CA GLY A 362 -21.35 -10.05 -16.65
C GLY A 362 -19.94 -9.85 -16.09
N ASP A 363 -19.40 -8.65 -16.28
CA ASP A 363 -18.07 -8.25 -15.79
C ASP A 363 -18.10 -7.75 -14.33
N GLY A 364 -19.29 -7.61 -13.73
CA GLY A 364 -19.46 -7.10 -12.36
C GLY A 364 -18.62 -7.82 -11.30
N PRO A 365 -18.59 -9.18 -11.26
CA PRO A 365 -17.78 -9.93 -10.29
C PRO A 365 -16.27 -9.74 -10.43
N GLU A 366 -15.79 -9.29 -11.59
CA GLU A 366 -14.38 -8.94 -11.82
C GLU A 366 -14.01 -7.57 -11.24
N VAL A 367 -15.03 -6.73 -11.01
CA VAL A 367 -14.87 -5.33 -10.59
C VAL A 367 -15.02 -5.16 -9.09
N LEU A 368 -16.00 -5.83 -8.48
CA LEU A 368 -16.23 -5.78 -7.04
C LEU A 368 -16.88 -7.06 -6.50
N THR A 369 -16.78 -7.23 -5.18
CA THR A 369 -17.51 -8.26 -4.43
C THR A 369 -18.45 -7.59 -3.43
N LEU A 370 -19.74 -7.93 -3.48
CA LEU A 370 -20.72 -7.44 -2.53
C LEU A 370 -20.47 -8.03 -1.14
N THR A 371 -20.54 -7.19 -0.11
CA THR A 371 -20.36 -7.60 1.29
C THR A 371 -21.63 -7.46 2.13
N GLY A 372 -22.70 -6.94 1.55
CA GLY A 372 -23.98 -6.81 2.20
C GLY A 372 -24.69 -5.50 1.89
N GLY A 373 -25.48 -5.02 2.83
CA GLY A 373 -26.18 -3.77 2.70
C GLY A 373 -27.06 -3.47 3.90
N ALA A 374 -27.62 -2.27 3.95
CA ALA A 374 -28.45 -1.83 5.05
C ALA A 374 -29.64 -0.98 4.58
N THR A 375 -30.63 -0.86 5.45
CA THR A 375 -31.78 0.03 5.27
C THR A 375 -31.84 0.96 6.48
N GLY A 376 -31.78 2.25 6.21
CA GLY A 376 -31.88 3.31 7.21
C GLY A 376 -33.24 3.99 7.24
N LEU A 377 -33.34 5.03 8.07
CA LEU A 377 -34.51 5.91 8.12
C LEU A 377 -34.63 6.74 6.83
N PHE A 378 -33.51 7.13 6.24
CA PHE A 378 -33.49 8.04 5.10
C PHE A 378 -32.90 7.37 3.84
N CYS A 379 -31.90 6.49 4.03
CA CYS A 379 -31.09 5.96 2.94
C CYS A 379 -31.05 4.43 2.89
N GLY A 380 -30.89 3.91 1.67
CA GLY A 380 -30.48 2.52 1.42
C GLY A 380 -28.99 2.44 1.12
N TYR A 381 -28.36 1.32 1.50
CA TYR A 381 -26.93 1.10 1.40
C TYR A 381 -26.64 -0.26 0.76
N VAL A 382 -25.68 -0.30 -0.18
CA VAL A 382 -25.14 -1.54 -0.76
C VAL A 382 -23.64 -1.55 -0.52
N ASP A 383 -23.16 -2.53 0.23
CA ASP A 383 -21.79 -2.62 0.73
C ASP A 383 -20.93 -3.52 -0.16
N PHE A 384 -19.68 -3.15 -0.40
CA PHE A 384 -18.79 -3.92 -1.28
C PHE A 384 -17.30 -3.71 -0.98
N ILE A 385 -16.48 -4.60 -1.54
CA ILE A 385 -15.04 -4.41 -1.74
C ILE A 385 -14.82 -4.36 -3.25
N ALA A 386 -14.26 -3.26 -3.76
CA ALA A 386 -13.93 -3.06 -5.17
C ALA A 386 -12.47 -3.44 -5.45
N TRP A 387 -12.28 -4.22 -6.48
CA TRP A 387 -10.99 -4.63 -7.05
C TRP A 387 -10.52 -3.64 -8.13
N ASP A 388 -11.49 -2.95 -8.76
CA ASP A 388 -11.32 -1.85 -9.69
C ASP A 388 -12.38 -0.78 -9.36
N ILE A 389 -11.98 0.17 -8.51
CA ILE A 389 -12.93 1.20 -8.03
C ILE A 389 -13.42 2.10 -9.17
N GLN A 390 -12.58 2.42 -10.13
CA GLN A 390 -12.95 3.30 -11.22
C GLN A 390 -14.07 2.69 -12.08
N GLU A 391 -13.92 1.42 -12.44
CA GLU A 391 -14.94 0.72 -13.22
C GLU A 391 -16.20 0.45 -12.40
N ALA A 392 -16.06 0.16 -11.08
CA ALA A 392 -17.20 0.04 -10.17
C ALA A 392 -18.06 1.30 -10.15
N LEU A 393 -17.42 2.48 -10.07
CA LEU A 393 -18.13 3.77 -10.08
C LEU A 393 -18.78 4.06 -11.43
N ASN A 394 -18.13 3.71 -12.55
CA ASN A 394 -18.71 3.86 -13.89
C ASN A 394 -19.97 3.01 -14.04
N MET A 395 -19.92 1.75 -13.66
CA MET A 395 -21.09 0.84 -13.71
C MET A 395 -22.23 1.31 -12.80
N ALA A 396 -21.91 1.74 -11.58
CA ALA A 396 -22.91 2.28 -10.65
C ALA A 396 -23.54 3.56 -11.17
N LYS A 397 -22.74 4.46 -11.72
CA LYS A 397 -23.21 5.71 -12.33
C LYS A 397 -24.18 5.45 -13.48
N GLU A 398 -23.83 4.53 -14.40
CA GLU A 398 -24.72 4.16 -15.52
C GLU A 398 -26.05 3.60 -14.99
N PHE A 399 -26.01 2.74 -13.95
CA PHE A 399 -27.22 2.23 -13.32
C PHE A 399 -28.10 3.36 -12.75
N PHE A 400 -27.55 4.22 -11.88
CA PHE A 400 -28.30 5.27 -11.22
C PHE A 400 -28.85 6.32 -12.20
N GLU A 401 -28.11 6.66 -13.25
CA GLU A 401 -28.58 7.54 -14.31
C GLU A 401 -29.83 7.01 -15.02
N GLY A 402 -29.94 5.68 -15.15
CA GLY A 402 -31.11 4.98 -15.71
C GLY A 402 -32.34 4.88 -14.79
N THR A 403 -32.27 5.38 -13.56
CA THR A 403 -33.34 5.27 -12.54
C THR A 403 -34.00 6.61 -12.24
N ASP A 404 -35.16 6.58 -11.53
CA ASP A 404 -35.85 7.78 -11.06
C ASP A 404 -35.35 8.28 -9.69
N ILE A 405 -34.30 7.66 -9.11
CA ILE A 405 -33.69 8.08 -7.84
C ILE A 405 -33.10 9.49 -8.02
N PRO A 406 -33.40 10.46 -7.14
CA PRO A 406 -32.98 11.85 -7.33
C PRO A 406 -31.48 12.05 -7.19
N TRP A 407 -30.82 11.31 -6.31
CA TRP A 407 -29.36 11.38 -6.10
C TRP A 407 -28.82 10.04 -5.65
N ALA A 408 -27.53 9.81 -5.87
CA ALA A 408 -26.79 8.67 -5.35
C ALA A 408 -25.31 9.05 -5.15
N ILE A 409 -24.69 8.46 -4.15
CA ILE A 409 -23.28 8.67 -3.88
C ILE A 409 -22.56 7.34 -3.68
N PHE A 410 -21.24 7.38 -3.84
CA PHE A 410 -20.30 6.43 -3.27
C PHE A 410 -19.63 7.04 -2.04
N HIS A 411 -19.38 6.22 -1.03
CA HIS A 411 -18.61 6.58 0.15
C HIS A 411 -17.78 5.37 0.60
N THR A 412 -16.52 5.59 0.97
CA THR A 412 -15.66 4.53 1.51
C THR A 412 -16.09 4.16 2.94
N PHE A 413 -15.59 3.03 3.45
CA PHE A 413 -15.77 2.69 4.88
C PHE A 413 -14.90 3.54 5.84
N ARG A 414 -14.36 4.67 5.38
CA ARG A 414 -13.76 5.71 6.24
C ARG A 414 -14.81 6.76 6.56
N ARG A 415 -15.19 6.84 7.82
CA ARG A 415 -16.31 7.69 8.24
C ARG A 415 -16.08 9.18 7.97
N GLU A 416 -14.85 9.66 8.11
CA GLU A 416 -14.42 11.04 7.89
C GLU A 416 -14.18 11.40 6.42
N ALA A 417 -14.24 10.44 5.51
CA ALA A 417 -14.04 10.68 4.09
C ALA A 417 -15.18 11.48 3.46
N GLY A 418 -14.91 12.14 2.35
CA GLY A 418 -15.95 12.78 1.53
C GLY A 418 -16.71 11.76 0.69
N SER A 419 -17.86 12.18 0.17
CA SER A 419 -18.68 11.36 -0.73
C SER A 419 -18.42 11.72 -2.18
N VAL A 420 -18.44 10.72 -3.06
CA VAL A 420 -18.34 10.90 -4.52
C VAL A 420 -19.74 10.83 -5.12
N PRO A 421 -20.24 11.89 -5.78
CA PRO A 421 -21.56 11.88 -6.39
C PRO A 421 -21.59 10.96 -7.63
N LEU A 422 -22.54 10.02 -7.64
CA LEU A 422 -22.85 9.17 -8.80
C LEU A 422 -24.03 9.69 -9.62
N LYS A 423 -24.96 10.36 -8.95
CA LYS A 423 -26.10 11.06 -9.55
C LYS A 423 -26.45 12.26 -8.69
N GLN A 424 -26.74 13.39 -9.30
CA GLN A 424 -27.21 14.60 -8.63
C GLN A 424 -28.63 14.92 -9.07
N GLN A 425 -29.45 15.46 -8.16
CA GLN A 425 -30.78 15.93 -8.48
C GLN A 425 -30.69 17.18 -9.38
N ASP A 426 -31.36 17.13 -10.50
CA ASP A 426 -31.49 18.30 -11.39
C ASP A 426 -32.58 19.25 -10.85
N ASP A 427 -32.28 19.98 -9.79
CA ASP A 427 -33.20 20.94 -9.12
C ASP A 427 -33.25 22.32 -9.77
N GLY A 428 -32.71 22.44 -11.00
CA GLY A 428 -32.78 23.66 -11.80
C GLY A 428 -32.11 24.88 -11.15
N THR A 429 -31.50 24.69 -9.98
CA THR A 429 -30.53 25.59 -9.41
C THR A 429 -29.18 25.01 -9.76
N GLU A 430 -28.49 25.66 -10.70
CA GLU A 430 -27.07 25.46 -10.88
C GLU A 430 -26.42 25.66 -9.51
N THR A 431 -26.28 24.58 -8.69
CA THR A 431 -25.27 24.52 -7.65
C THR A 431 -23.97 24.49 -8.41
N GLU A 432 -23.37 25.65 -8.55
CA GLU A 432 -22.00 25.81 -8.98
C GLU A 432 -21.19 24.69 -8.30
N ASN A 433 -20.72 23.76 -9.12
CA ASN A 433 -19.65 22.85 -8.74
C ASN A 433 -18.48 23.74 -8.31
N GLN A 434 -18.27 23.89 -7.01
CA GLN A 434 -17.14 24.67 -6.45
C GLN A 434 -15.77 24.05 -6.77
N ASP A 435 -15.73 22.97 -7.56
CA ASP A 435 -14.49 22.22 -7.84
C ASP A 435 -13.90 22.40 -9.23
N ASP A 436 -14.44 23.23 -10.11
CA ASP A 436 -13.82 23.49 -11.41
C ASP A 436 -13.64 24.99 -11.71
N GLU A 437 -12.90 25.67 -10.85
CA GLU A 437 -12.38 27.03 -11.14
C GLU A 437 -11.68 27.08 -12.51
N LEU A 438 -11.11 25.97 -12.96
CA LEU A 438 -10.48 25.82 -14.27
C LEU A 438 -11.47 25.75 -15.43
N ASP A 439 -12.73 25.35 -15.22
CA ASP A 439 -13.77 25.28 -16.24
C ASP A 439 -14.61 26.56 -16.34
N GLU A 440 -14.45 27.46 -15.35
CA GLU A 440 -15.07 28.78 -15.45
C GLU A 440 -14.60 29.54 -16.69
N THR A 441 -15.49 30.22 -17.34
CA THR A 441 -15.13 31.14 -18.42
C THR A 441 -14.92 32.54 -17.85
N LEU A 442 -13.81 33.18 -18.20
CA LEU A 442 -13.58 34.59 -17.82
C LEU A 442 -14.75 35.47 -18.25
N THR A 443 -15.44 36.04 -17.28
CA THR A 443 -16.51 36.99 -17.44
C THR A 443 -16.07 38.36 -16.92
N GLY A 444 -15.79 39.32 -17.78
CA GLY A 444 -15.43 40.67 -17.37
C GLY A 444 -14.91 41.55 -18.50
N MET A 445 -14.74 42.85 -18.22
CA MET A 445 -14.27 43.81 -19.22
C MET A 445 -12.74 43.95 -19.28
N ASP A 446 -12.00 43.19 -18.50
CA ASP A 446 -10.58 43.41 -18.29
C ASP A 446 -9.67 42.45 -19.07
N TYR A 447 -10.21 41.68 -20.05
CA TYR A 447 -9.39 40.85 -20.90
C TYR A 447 -9.74 40.99 -22.38
N ILE A 448 -8.81 40.63 -23.25
CA ILE A 448 -8.99 40.65 -24.72
C ILE A 448 -9.51 39.26 -25.14
N PRO A 449 -10.82 39.09 -25.50
CA PRO A 449 -11.31 37.79 -25.96
C PRO A 449 -10.65 37.39 -27.27
N TYR A 450 -10.41 36.08 -27.44
CA TYR A 450 -9.79 35.54 -28.65
C TYR A 450 -10.70 35.74 -29.87
N THR A 451 -10.12 36.24 -30.95
CA THR A 451 -10.68 36.16 -32.31
C THR A 451 -9.52 35.85 -33.26
N PRO A 452 -9.75 35.21 -34.45
CA PRO A 452 -8.69 35.00 -35.43
C PRO A 452 -7.97 36.27 -35.86
N GLN A 453 -8.59 37.44 -35.74
CA GLN A 453 -8.04 38.74 -36.14
C GLN A 453 -7.18 39.37 -35.06
N ASN A 454 -7.37 39.06 -33.79
CA ASN A 454 -6.61 39.64 -32.67
C ASN A 454 -5.71 38.62 -31.98
N ALA A 455 -5.48 37.45 -32.59
CA ALA A 455 -4.72 36.34 -32.01
C ALA A 455 -3.41 36.78 -31.36
N GLU A 456 -2.61 37.64 -32.02
CA GLU A 456 -1.35 38.12 -31.48
C GLU A 456 -1.51 38.92 -30.17
N SER A 457 -2.50 39.77 -30.05
CA SER A 457 -2.75 40.54 -28.83
C SER A 457 -3.29 39.66 -27.72
N PHE A 458 -4.05 38.60 -28.06
CA PHE A 458 -4.52 37.61 -27.10
C PHE A 458 -3.38 36.78 -26.53
N PHE A 459 -2.50 36.24 -27.37
CA PHE A 459 -1.33 35.47 -26.90
C PHE A 459 -0.32 36.34 -26.16
N GLN A 460 -0.17 37.62 -26.47
CA GLN A 460 0.64 38.54 -25.66
C GLN A 460 0.07 38.71 -24.23
N GLN A 461 -1.27 38.76 -24.13
CA GLN A 461 -1.92 38.82 -22.83
C GLN A 461 -1.73 37.52 -22.04
N LEU A 462 -1.86 36.35 -22.70
CA LEU A 462 -1.60 35.07 -22.04
C LEU A 462 -0.13 34.98 -21.57
N GLU A 463 0.84 35.43 -22.36
CA GLU A 463 2.25 35.42 -21.97
C GLU A 463 2.48 36.31 -20.75
N GLN A 464 1.86 37.49 -20.69
CA GLN A 464 1.94 38.34 -19.52
C GLN A 464 1.37 37.65 -18.27
N TRP A 465 0.26 36.95 -18.37
CA TRP A 465 -0.33 36.21 -17.24
C TRP A 465 0.50 35.01 -16.85
N ASN A 466 1.11 34.30 -17.81
CA ASN A 466 2.09 33.25 -17.49
C ASN A 466 3.32 33.79 -16.74
N ASP A 467 3.82 34.99 -17.08
CA ASP A 467 4.93 35.64 -16.38
C ASP A 467 4.52 36.19 -15.00
N GLU A 468 3.23 36.32 -14.72
CA GLU A 468 2.64 36.76 -13.44
C GLU A 468 2.05 35.59 -12.65
N ASP A 469 2.33 34.32 -13.06
CA ASP A 469 1.85 33.04 -12.47
C ASP A 469 0.30 32.99 -12.33
N GLU A 470 -0.43 33.69 -13.21
CA GLU A 470 -1.90 33.68 -13.26
C GLU A 470 -2.42 32.58 -14.21
N TYR A 471 -2.07 31.31 -13.97
CA TYR A 471 -2.38 30.19 -14.87
C TYR A 471 -3.86 29.88 -14.96
N THR A 472 -4.60 29.96 -13.87
CA THR A 472 -6.07 29.81 -13.86
C THR A 472 -6.73 30.78 -14.83
N ARG A 473 -6.32 32.04 -14.87
CA ARG A 473 -6.83 33.02 -15.85
C ARG A 473 -6.50 32.66 -17.31
N CYS A 474 -5.31 32.13 -17.54
CA CYS A 474 -4.91 31.62 -18.85
C CYS A 474 -5.84 30.49 -19.31
N ILE A 475 -6.10 29.52 -18.44
CA ILE A 475 -6.94 28.35 -18.70
C ILE A 475 -8.37 28.79 -18.99
N GLN A 476 -8.97 29.66 -18.17
CA GLN A 476 -10.31 30.18 -18.32
C GLN A 476 -10.48 30.96 -19.63
N ALA A 477 -9.49 31.78 -20.01
CA ALA A 477 -9.51 32.54 -21.27
C ALA A 477 -9.43 31.62 -22.49
N LEU A 478 -8.62 30.56 -22.41
CA LEU A 478 -8.46 29.60 -23.51
C LEU A 478 -9.69 28.68 -23.63
N ASN A 479 -10.34 28.32 -22.53
CA ASN A 479 -11.61 27.59 -22.53
C ASN A 479 -12.74 28.38 -23.19
N ALA A 480 -12.75 29.69 -23.04
CA ALA A 480 -13.73 30.57 -23.66
C ALA A 480 -13.64 30.63 -25.19
N ILE A 481 -12.60 30.05 -25.81
CA ILE A 481 -12.44 30.05 -27.27
C ILE A 481 -13.45 29.09 -27.91
N PRO A 482 -14.31 29.53 -28.82
CA PRO A 482 -15.22 28.67 -29.55
C PRO A 482 -14.48 27.53 -30.28
N GLU A 483 -15.07 26.33 -30.32
CA GLU A 483 -14.48 25.13 -30.89
C GLU A 483 -14.02 25.34 -32.34
N ASP A 484 -14.82 26.02 -33.20
CA ASP A 484 -14.48 26.33 -34.57
C ASP A 484 -13.20 27.20 -34.75
N TRP A 485 -12.74 27.85 -33.69
CA TRP A 485 -11.53 28.69 -33.68
C TRP A 485 -10.32 28.07 -33.00
N ARG A 486 -10.51 26.90 -32.37
CA ARG A 486 -9.42 26.15 -31.74
C ARG A 486 -8.47 25.60 -32.82
N ASN A 487 -7.19 25.63 -32.53
CA ASN A 487 -6.15 25.17 -33.43
C ASN A 487 -4.92 24.75 -32.59
N TYR A 488 -3.90 24.23 -33.24
CA TYR A 488 -2.67 23.78 -32.55
C TYR A 488 -2.14 24.82 -31.55
N ARG A 489 -2.04 26.09 -31.92
CA ARG A 489 -1.50 27.14 -31.05
C ARG A 489 -2.35 27.36 -29.79
N THR A 490 -3.67 27.30 -29.90
CA THR A 490 -4.57 27.43 -28.76
C THR A 490 -4.53 26.18 -27.87
N ALA A 491 -4.44 24.98 -28.45
CA ALA A 491 -4.30 23.72 -27.73
C ALA A 491 -2.98 23.67 -26.96
N TYR A 492 -1.89 24.00 -27.63
CA TYR A 492 -0.56 24.06 -26.97
C TYR A 492 -0.53 25.08 -25.82
N ALA A 493 -1.12 26.28 -26.01
CA ALA A 493 -1.17 27.27 -24.94
C ALA A 493 -2.01 26.80 -23.74
N LEU A 494 -3.11 26.07 -24.00
CA LEU A 494 -3.95 25.50 -22.93
C LEU A 494 -3.21 24.40 -22.17
N ALA A 495 -2.52 23.49 -22.88
CA ALA A 495 -1.73 22.45 -22.24
C ALA A 495 -0.61 23.06 -21.38
N ARG A 496 0.13 24.04 -21.90
CA ARG A 496 1.16 24.78 -21.13
C ARG A 496 0.60 25.40 -19.85
N ALA A 497 -0.56 26.05 -19.93
CA ALA A 497 -1.16 26.69 -18.77
C ALA A 497 -1.63 25.65 -17.72
N LEU A 498 -2.19 24.52 -18.18
CA LEU A 498 -2.60 23.40 -17.31
C LEU A 498 -1.39 22.75 -16.62
N GLU A 499 -0.30 22.52 -17.33
CA GLU A 499 0.93 21.98 -16.75
C GLU A 499 1.57 22.96 -15.77
N ASN A 500 1.69 24.24 -16.11
CA ASN A 500 2.21 25.24 -15.20
C ASN A 500 1.36 25.37 -13.94
N TYR A 501 0.05 25.34 -14.08
CA TYR A 501 -0.87 25.30 -12.92
C TYR A 501 -0.63 24.08 -12.04
N ALA A 502 -0.41 22.91 -12.64
CA ALA A 502 -0.20 21.67 -11.92
C ALA A 502 1.15 21.60 -11.19
N ILE A 503 2.20 22.15 -11.83
CA ILE A 503 3.61 21.96 -11.38
C ILE A 503 4.05 23.14 -10.52
N ILE A 504 3.68 24.37 -10.90
CA ILE A 504 4.14 25.60 -10.23
C ILE A 504 3.04 26.12 -9.27
N GLY A 505 1.77 26.14 -9.72
CA GLY A 505 0.65 26.75 -9.00
C GLY A 505 0.52 28.26 -9.23
N ASP A 506 -0.68 28.80 -9.00
CA ASP A 506 -0.92 30.24 -9.13
C ASP A 506 -0.23 31.01 -7.98
N HIS A 507 0.55 32.01 -8.29
CA HIS A 507 1.18 32.94 -7.32
C HIS A 507 2.02 32.25 -6.22
N ASP A 508 2.79 31.25 -6.56
CA ASP A 508 3.64 30.47 -5.63
C ASP A 508 2.84 29.71 -4.52
N GLU A 509 1.50 29.62 -4.64
CA GLU A 509 0.68 28.92 -3.64
C GLU A 509 0.71 27.40 -3.78
N GLY A 510 1.28 26.89 -4.87
CA GLY A 510 1.27 25.46 -5.20
C GLY A 510 -0.15 24.93 -5.51
N THR A 511 -0.25 23.90 -6.32
CA THR A 511 -1.54 23.28 -6.64
C THR A 511 -1.66 21.95 -5.87
N PRO A 512 -2.77 21.72 -5.13
CA PRO A 512 -2.99 20.41 -4.51
C PRO A 512 -2.89 19.28 -5.55
N ARG A 513 -2.21 18.18 -5.21
CA ARG A 513 -1.88 17.07 -6.11
C ARG A 513 -3.06 16.61 -6.96
N TYR A 514 -4.22 16.33 -6.34
CA TYR A 514 -5.41 15.87 -7.06
C TYR A 514 -5.92 16.85 -8.14
N LYS A 515 -5.77 18.17 -7.93
CA LYS A 515 -6.08 19.20 -8.93
C LYS A 515 -4.98 19.25 -10.00
N GLY A 516 -3.71 19.09 -9.58
CA GLY A 516 -2.57 18.99 -10.46
C GLY A 516 -2.67 17.81 -11.40
N ASP A 517 -2.92 16.61 -10.89
CA ASP A 517 -3.07 15.39 -11.69
C ASP A 517 -4.23 15.50 -12.69
N LYS A 518 -5.39 16.06 -12.28
CA LYS A 518 -6.50 16.35 -13.18
C LYS A 518 -6.10 17.32 -14.29
N ALA A 519 -5.36 18.37 -13.96
CA ALA A 519 -4.88 19.35 -14.94
C ALA A 519 -3.86 18.74 -15.90
N LEU A 520 -2.94 17.90 -15.42
CA LEU A 520 -1.96 17.16 -16.24
C LEU A 520 -2.64 16.18 -17.20
N CYS A 521 -3.59 15.39 -16.73
CA CYS A 521 -4.37 14.49 -17.59
C CYS A 521 -5.07 15.28 -18.70
N ARG A 522 -5.71 16.39 -18.36
CA ARG A 522 -6.36 17.26 -19.32
C ARG A 522 -5.37 17.89 -20.31
N ALA A 523 -4.16 18.28 -19.87
CA ALA A 523 -3.11 18.79 -20.74
C ALA A 523 -2.70 17.77 -21.80
N ILE A 524 -2.49 16.51 -21.38
CA ILE A 524 -2.18 15.38 -22.26
C ILE A 524 -3.30 15.16 -23.29
N GLU A 525 -4.57 15.13 -22.88
CA GLU A 525 -5.72 14.98 -23.79
C GLU A 525 -5.78 16.11 -24.84
N VAL A 526 -5.56 17.34 -24.40
CA VAL A 526 -5.54 18.52 -25.30
C VAL A 526 -4.40 18.40 -26.31
N LEU A 527 -3.19 17.99 -25.88
CA LEU A 527 -2.06 17.77 -26.79
C LEU A 527 -2.31 16.61 -27.76
N GLU A 528 -2.91 15.51 -27.29
CA GLU A 528 -3.29 14.38 -28.14
C GLU A 528 -4.30 14.79 -29.22
N SER A 529 -5.23 15.69 -28.94
CA SER A 529 -6.20 16.18 -29.92
C SER A 529 -5.55 16.87 -31.14
N VAL A 530 -4.31 17.34 -31.00
CA VAL A 530 -3.52 18.03 -32.04
C VAL A 530 -2.24 17.28 -32.42
N ARG A 531 -2.16 15.98 -32.11
CA ARG A 531 -0.98 15.11 -32.36
C ARG A 531 -0.49 15.17 -33.80
N GLU A 532 -1.39 15.15 -34.81
CA GLU A 532 -0.99 15.18 -36.22
C GLU A 532 -0.13 16.41 -36.58
N GLU A 533 -0.37 17.57 -35.94
CA GLU A 533 0.38 18.79 -36.14
C GLU A 533 1.59 18.91 -35.20
N GLY A 534 1.58 18.21 -34.04
CA GLY A 534 2.52 18.36 -32.92
C GLY A 534 3.66 17.34 -32.89
N GLN A 535 3.44 16.08 -33.25
CA GLN A 535 4.36 14.96 -33.02
C GLN A 535 5.80 15.14 -33.60
N ASP A 536 5.96 16.01 -34.61
CA ASP A 536 7.25 16.35 -35.22
C ASP A 536 7.82 17.70 -34.74
N LYS A 537 7.31 18.25 -33.64
CA LYS A 537 7.77 19.49 -33.02
C LYS A 537 8.37 19.22 -31.65
N ALA A 538 9.51 19.83 -31.36
CA ALA A 538 10.19 19.67 -30.06
C ALA A 538 9.33 20.13 -28.90
N GLU A 539 8.69 21.30 -29.04
CA GLU A 539 7.85 21.89 -28.00
C GLU A 539 6.60 21.04 -27.65
N TRP A 540 6.04 20.29 -28.59
CA TRP A 540 4.91 19.39 -28.31
C TRP A 540 5.38 18.16 -27.54
N ASN A 541 6.49 17.55 -27.96
CA ASN A 541 7.07 16.40 -27.29
C ASN A 541 7.57 16.76 -25.88
N MET A 542 8.10 17.97 -25.70
CA MET A 542 8.47 18.50 -24.38
C MET A 542 7.26 18.53 -23.44
N ARG A 543 6.10 19.10 -23.89
CA ARG A 543 4.90 19.15 -23.07
C ARG A 543 4.34 17.76 -22.76
N MET A 544 4.31 16.86 -23.74
CA MET A 544 3.90 15.47 -23.49
C MET A 544 4.85 14.78 -22.48
N ALA A 545 6.14 15.05 -22.54
CA ALA A 545 7.10 14.51 -21.58
C ALA A 545 6.83 15.05 -20.16
N TYR A 546 6.68 16.36 -19.99
CA TYR A 546 6.37 16.95 -18.70
C TYR A 546 5.01 16.47 -18.15
N GLY A 547 3.96 16.43 -18.99
CA GLY A 547 2.65 15.94 -18.58
C GLY A 547 2.71 14.53 -17.96
N TYR A 548 3.47 13.60 -18.55
CA TYR A 548 3.65 12.26 -18.00
C TYR A 548 4.68 12.17 -16.87
N GLN A 549 5.73 12.99 -16.87
CA GLN A 549 6.77 12.99 -15.83
C GLN A 549 6.18 13.32 -14.44
N TYR A 550 5.30 14.31 -14.38
CA TYR A 550 4.70 14.76 -13.12
C TYR A 550 3.42 14.00 -12.74
N LEU A 551 2.95 13.08 -13.58
CA LEU A 551 1.93 12.11 -13.21
C LEU A 551 2.60 10.89 -12.57
N TYR A 552 2.37 10.70 -11.29
CA TYR A 552 2.93 9.59 -10.55
C TYR A 552 2.70 8.26 -11.27
N GLY A 553 3.82 7.50 -11.43
CA GLY A 553 3.79 6.20 -12.05
C GLY A 553 3.67 6.20 -13.58
N GLN A 554 3.60 7.34 -14.26
CA GLN A 554 3.54 7.44 -15.71
C GLN A 554 4.88 7.81 -16.37
N GLU A 555 5.98 7.82 -15.61
CA GLU A 555 7.30 8.25 -16.06
C GLU A 555 7.85 7.41 -17.22
N GLU A 556 7.47 6.12 -17.33
CA GLU A 556 7.80 5.30 -18.49
C GLU A 556 7.21 5.85 -19.80
N LYS A 557 6.01 6.46 -19.71
CA LYS A 557 5.36 7.10 -20.85
C LYS A 557 6.01 8.44 -21.24
N ALA A 558 6.63 9.12 -20.29
CA ALA A 558 7.38 10.37 -20.54
C ALA A 558 8.63 10.15 -21.39
N ILE A 559 9.35 9.04 -21.16
CA ILE A 559 10.64 8.74 -21.79
C ILE A 559 10.61 8.80 -23.33
N PRO A 560 9.67 8.16 -24.07
CA PRO A 560 9.63 8.23 -25.52
C PRO A 560 9.45 9.65 -26.07
N TYR A 561 8.67 10.47 -25.39
CA TYR A 561 8.46 11.87 -25.76
C TYR A 561 9.71 12.71 -25.47
N ALA A 562 10.35 12.53 -24.33
CA ALA A 562 11.61 13.20 -24.02
C ALA A 562 12.73 12.80 -24.99
N GLN A 563 12.82 11.53 -25.39
CA GLN A 563 13.75 11.07 -26.43
C GLN A 563 13.48 11.72 -27.78
N ARG A 564 12.19 11.83 -28.17
CA ARG A 564 11.80 12.50 -29.40
C ARG A 564 12.09 13.99 -29.36
N TRP A 565 11.89 14.64 -28.22
CA TRP A 565 12.26 16.03 -27.99
C TRP A 565 13.77 16.23 -28.18
N ALA A 566 14.63 15.42 -27.53
CA ALA A 566 16.08 15.46 -27.69
C ALA A 566 16.54 15.23 -29.15
N GLU A 567 15.83 14.40 -29.93
CA GLU A 567 16.11 14.22 -31.36
C GLU A 567 15.80 15.47 -32.20
N LEU A 568 14.69 16.17 -31.85
CA LEU A 568 14.19 17.33 -32.57
C LEU A 568 14.94 18.63 -32.22
N ASP A 569 15.40 18.74 -30.97
CA ASP A 569 16.19 19.85 -30.45
C ASP A 569 17.40 19.34 -29.61
N PRO A 570 18.47 18.95 -30.28
CA PRO A 570 19.65 18.39 -29.60
C PRO A 570 20.45 19.40 -28.76
N GLU A 571 20.15 20.70 -28.85
CA GLU A 571 20.82 21.76 -28.08
C GLU A 571 20.09 22.03 -26.74
N ASP A 572 18.89 21.46 -26.53
CA ASP A 572 18.16 21.59 -25.29
C ASP A 572 18.62 20.56 -24.25
N GLU A 573 19.17 21.05 -23.14
CA GLU A 573 19.75 20.23 -22.06
C GLU A 573 18.66 19.62 -21.15
N ASN A 574 17.41 20.10 -21.19
CA ASN A 574 16.34 19.61 -20.33
C ASN A 574 15.82 18.23 -20.77
N ALA A 575 15.77 17.94 -22.08
CA ALA A 575 15.26 16.66 -22.54
C ALA A 575 16.07 15.45 -21.99
N PRO A 576 17.43 15.46 -21.99
CA PRO A 576 18.22 14.44 -21.30
C PRO A 576 17.98 14.39 -19.77
N ALA A 577 17.75 15.55 -19.11
CA ALA A 577 17.45 15.61 -17.69
C ALA A 577 16.14 14.88 -17.38
N VAL A 578 15.05 15.20 -18.08
CA VAL A 578 13.77 14.50 -17.94
C VAL A 578 13.89 12.97 -18.09
N ILE A 579 14.71 12.50 -19.07
CA ILE A 579 14.94 11.05 -19.24
C ILE A 579 15.65 10.46 -18.01
N ARG A 580 16.64 11.17 -17.44
CA ARG A 580 17.37 10.71 -16.24
C ARG A 580 16.45 10.64 -15.04
N GLU A 581 15.69 11.70 -14.76
CA GLU A 581 14.76 11.81 -13.66
C GLU A 581 13.68 10.71 -13.72
N CYS A 582 13.02 10.57 -14.88
CA CYS A 582 12.03 9.49 -15.07
C CYS A 582 12.63 8.09 -14.82
N LYS A 583 13.84 7.84 -15.31
CA LYS A 583 14.53 6.56 -15.06
C LYS A 583 14.92 6.39 -13.59
N ALA A 584 15.27 7.46 -12.90
CA ALA A 584 15.58 7.42 -11.47
C ALA A 584 14.33 7.05 -10.65
N GLU A 585 13.19 7.71 -10.93
CA GLU A 585 11.93 7.41 -10.26
C GLU A 585 11.43 5.98 -10.53
N ILE A 586 11.53 5.49 -11.77
CA ILE A 586 11.21 4.10 -12.12
C ILE A 586 12.09 3.13 -11.33
N ARG A 587 13.41 3.40 -11.24
CA ARG A 587 14.33 2.56 -10.46
C ARG A 587 14.04 2.61 -8.96
N LYS A 588 13.78 3.81 -8.41
CA LYS A 588 13.40 3.99 -7.00
C LYS A 588 12.19 3.14 -6.64
N ARG A 589 11.15 3.12 -7.50
CA ARG A 589 9.99 2.24 -7.33
C ARG A 589 10.29 0.76 -7.54
N GLN A 590 11.11 0.41 -8.51
CA GLN A 590 11.55 -0.97 -8.72
C GLN A 590 12.41 -1.49 -7.57
N ARG A 591 13.14 -0.63 -6.86
CA ARG A 591 13.93 -0.98 -5.67
C ARG A 591 13.05 -1.17 -4.43
N SER A 592 12.08 -0.29 -4.20
CA SER A 592 11.11 -0.50 -3.13
C SER A 592 10.31 -1.80 -3.32
N ARG A 593 10.17 -2.26 -4.58
CA ARG A 593 9.61 -3.57 -4.94
C ARG A 593 10.63 -4.72 -4.89
N LYS A 594 11.96 -4.46 -4.93
CA LYS A 594 13.04 -5.46 -5.04
C LYS A 594 13.91 -5.53 -3.79
N LYS A 595 13.36 -5.69 -2.60
CA LYS A 595 14.15 -6.14 -1.45
C LYS A 595 14.30 -7.67 -1.46
N ALA A 596 14.87 -8.24 -2.56
CA ALA A 596 15.31 -9.61 -2.56
C ALA A 596 16.54 -9.73 -1.67
N LYS A 597 16.51 -10.61 -0.67
CA LYS A 597 17.65 -10.87 0.19
C LYS A 597 18.78 -11.44 -0.67
N PHE A 598 19.92 -10.74 -0.72
CA PHE A 598 21.08 -11.20 -1.47
C PHE A 598 21.53 -12.58 -0.98
N VAL A 599 21.71 -13.53 -1.88
CA VAL A 599 22.27 -14.87 -1.57
C VAL A 599 23.67 -14.95 -2.13
N PRO A 600 24.72 -15.09 -1.30
CA PRO A 600 26.10 -15.19 -1.78
C PRO A 600 26.28 -16.44 -2.67
N GLY A 601 26.96 -16.25 -3.83
CA GLY A 601 27.40 -17.37 -4.66
C GLY A 601 28.54 -18.21 -4.04
N ASP A 602 28.94 -19.29 -4.73
CA ASP A 602 30.05 -20.14 -4.30
C ASP A 602 31.40 -19.38 -4.24
N THR A 603 31.52 -18.30 -4.98
CA THR A 603 32.69 -17.39 -4.97
C THR A 603 32.22 -15.94 -4.86
N PRO A 604 32.90 -15.08 -4.08
CA PRO A 604 32.53 -13.68 -3.98
C PRO A 604 32.48 -12.99 -5.34
N PHE A 605 31.45 -12.15 -5.57
CA PHE A 605 31.22 -11.38 -6.79
C PHE A 605 31.02 -12.22 -8.06
N GLU A 606 30.54 -13.46 -7.94
CA GLU A 606 30.19 -14.26 -9.11
C GLU A 606 29.14 -13.54 -9.97
N GLY A 607 29.45 -13.40 -11.28
CA GLY A 607 28.57 -12.72 -12.25
C GLY A 607 28.57 -11.17 -12.15
N PHE A 608 29.30 -10.56 -11.22
CA PHE A 608 29.41 -9.11 -11.11
C PHE A 608 30.59 -8.59 -11.96
N ASP A 609 30.35 -7.57 -12.81
CA ASP A 609 31.38 -7.00 -13.69
C ASP A 609 32.18 -5.93 -12.98
N LEU A 610 33.43 -6.22 -12.66
CA LEU A 610 34.38 -5.32 -12.02
C LEU A 610 35.30 -4.59 -13.02
N THR A 611 35.07 -4.72 -14.33
CA THR A 611 36.02 -4.23 -15.36
C THR A 611 36.27 -2.70 -15.27
N ASN A 612 35.25 -1.93 -14.90
CA ASN A 612 35.32 -0.48 -14.75
C ASN A 612 34.83 -0.04 -13.37
N PHE A 613 35.06 -0.85 -12.35
CA PHE A 613 34.58 -0.58 -11.01
C PHE A 613 35.35 0.55 -10.30
N TRP A 614 36.66 0.70 -10.54
CA TRP A 614 37.51 1.64 -9.85
C TRP A 614 37.82 2.87 -10.71
N ASP A 615 37.82 4.04 -10.07
CA ASP A 615 38.38 5.29 -10.60
C ASP A 615 39.78 5.50 -10.03
N ASP A 616 40.80 5.08 -10.80
CA ASP A 616 42.21 5.21 -10.44
C ASP A 616 42.76 6.62 -10.71
N ASN A 617 42.05 7.64 -10.25
CA ASN A 617 42.54 9.00 -10.32
C ASN A 617 43.76 9.21 -9.38
N TRP A 618 44.44 10.35 -9.55
CA TRP A 618 45.61 10.72 -8.75
C TRP A 618 45.40 10.64 -7.23
N TYR A 619 44.22 11.05 -6.75
CA TYR A 619 43.88 11.08 -5.34
C TYR A 619 43.66 9.66 -4.81
N ALA A 620 42.90 8.83 -5.53
CA ALA A 620 42.69 7.44 -5.20
C ALA A 620 44.00 6.66 -5.03
N LEU A 621 44.90 6.80 -6.04
CA LEU A 621 46.20 6.14 -6.01
C LEU A 621 47.10 6.61 -4.85
N LYS A 622 46.98 7.87 -4.44
CA LYS A 622 47.77 8.44 -3.36
C LYS A 622 47.26 8.01 -1.98
N GLU A 623 45.99 8.15 -1.73
CA GLU A 623 45.42 8.07 -0.36
C GLU A 623 44.85 6.69 -0.03
N TYR A 624 44.38 5.91 -1.02
CA TYR A 624 43.68 4.64 -0.80
C TYR A 624 44.44 3.41 -1.30
N VAL A 625 44.92 3.44 -2.53
CA VAL A 625 45.39 2.25 -3.25
C VAL A 625 46.73 1.77 -2.77
N SER A 626 46.82 0.53 -2.32
CA SER A 626 48.04 -0.15 -1.94
C SER A 626 48.26 -1.42 -2.78
N ASP A 627 49.46 -2.04 -2.66
CA ASP A 627 49.69 -3.38 -3.22
C ASP A 627 48.67 -4.41 -2.66
N PRO A 628 48.30 -5.43 -3.46
CA PRO A 628 47.40 -6.49 -2.98
C PRO A 628 47.92 -7.12 -1.68
N PRO A 629 47.05 -7.31 -0.64
CA PRO A 629 47.50 -7.74 0.66
C PRO A 629 47.89 -9.21 0.67
N SER A 630 48.99 -9.55 1.35
CA SER A 630 49.35 -10.92 1.62
C SER A 630 48.49 -11.51 2.75
N ASP A 631 48.41 -12.87 2.84
CA ASP A 631 47.63 -13.53 3.88
C ASP A 631 48.19 -13.19 5.27
N GLU A 632 49.49 -12.94 5.42
CA GLU A 632 50.13 -12.52 6.67
C GLU A 632 49.73 -11.10 7.06
N LEU A 633 49.59 -10.20 6.09
CA LEU A 633 49.17 -8.82 6.32
C LEU A 633 47.67 -8.82 6.75
N ILE A 634 46.82 -9.58 6.06
CA ILE A 634 45.42 -9.74 6.41
C ILE A 634 45.27 -10.24 7.85
N ALA A 635 45.98 -11.33 8.20
CA ALA A 635 45.92 -11.88 9.56
C ALA A 635 46.41 -10.87 10.61
N SER A 636 47.44 -10.07 10.30
CA SER A 636 47.95 -9.02 11.19
C SER A 636 46.98 -7.87 11.39
N VAL A 637 46.25 -7.45 10.33
CA VAL A 637 45.21 -6.41 10.40
C VAL A 637 44.01 -6.91 11.18
N GLU A 638 43.53 -8.14 10.95
CA GLU A 638 42.44 -8.75 11.70
C GLU A 638 42.79 -8.90 13.22
N GLU A 639 44.04 -9.24 13.56
CA GLU A 639 44.50 -9.30 14.94
C GLU A 639 44.51 -7.93 15.63
N GLU A 640 44.89 -6.87 14.91
CA GLU A 640 44.91 -5.51 15.40
C GLU A 640 43.50 -4.94 15.60
N LEU A 641 42.62 -5.15 14.64
CA LEU A 641 41.21 -4.69 14.70
C LEU A 641 40.36 -5.51 15.65
N GLY A 642 40.75 -6.78 15.91
CA GLY A 642 39.98 -7.71 16.73
C GLY A 642 38.79 -8.37 16.04
N TYR A 643 38.64 -8.17 14.74
CA TYR A 643 37.53 -8.68 13.93
C TYR A 643 38.02 -9.50 12.73
N LYS A 644 37.25 -10.50 12.34
CA LYS A 644 37.46 -11.26 11.11
C LYS A 644 36.87 -10.53 9.93
N LEU A 645 37.65 -10.21 8.91
CA LEU A 645 37.16 -9.51 7.73
C LEU A 645 36.32 -10.45 6.85
N PRO A 646 35.22 -9.95 6.22
CA PRO A 646 34.40 -10.71 5.29
C PRO A 646 35.20 -11.31 4.14
N ALA A 647 34.83 -12.52 3.72
CA ALA A 647 35.51 -13.19 2.60
C ALA A 647 35.42 -12.37 1.30
N ALA A 648 34.28 -11.71 1.07
CA ALA A 648 34.05 -10.82 -0.06
C ALA A 648 34.97 -9.57 0.00
N TYR A 649 35.14 -8.97 1.18
CA TYR A 649 36.03 -7.84 1.38
C TYR A 649 37.49 -8.22 1.07
N ILE A 650 37.98 -9.32 1.64
CA ILE A 650 39.34 -9.84 1.37
C ILE A 650 39.50 -10.16 -0.11
N TRP A 651 38.49 -10.75 -0.75
CA TRP A 651 38.56 -11.11 -2.17
C TRP A 651 38.71 -9.84 -3.05
N LEU A 652 37.91 -8.80 -2.78
CA LEU A 652 37.93 -7.55 -3.51
C LEU A 652 39.29 -6.85 -3.34
N MET A 653 39.79 -6.77 -2.11
CA MET A 653 41.07 -6.15 -1.80
C MET A 653 42.28 -6.91 -2.40
N LYS A 654 42.15 -8.22 -2.63
CA LYS A 654 43.16 -8.99 -3.37
C LYS A 654 43.17 -8.71 -4.88
N GLN A 655 42.06 -8.22 -5.44
CA GLN A 655 42.03 -7.76 -6.84
C GLN A 655 42.55 -6.33 -6.93
N HIS A 656 42.16 -5.44 -6.03
CA HIS A 656 42.51 -4.04 -5.94
C HIS A 656 42.40 -3.57 -4.49
N ASN A 657 43.52 -3.18 -3.88
CA ASN A 657 43.57 -2.96 -2.42
C ASN A 657 43.25 -1.50 -2.03
N GLY A 658 41.97 -1.23 -1.87
CA GLY A 658 41.40 0.08 -1.59
C GLY A 658 41.24 0.91 -2.86
N GLY A 659 40.48 1.98 -2.80
CA GLY A 659 40.27 2.87 -3.96
C GLY A 659 38.94 3.58 -3.98
N ILE A 660 38.68 4.38 -4.97
CA ILE A 660 37.45 5.09 -5.20
C ILE A 660 36.66 4.32 -6.26
N PRO A 661 35.45 3.85 -5.95
CA PRO A 661 34.60 3.21 -6.96
C PRO A 661 34.00 4.26 -7.91
N VAL A 662 33.73 3.90 -9.16
CA VAL A 662 33.01 4.75 -10.12
C VAL A 662 31.58 5.01 -9.67
N ASN A 663 30.95 4.02 -9.02
CA ASN A 663 29.65 4.13 -8.41
C ASN A 663 29.83 4.43 -6.92
N THR A 664 29.47 5.63 -6.49
CA THR A 664 29.74 6.13 -5.13
C THR A 664 28.51 6.21 -4.24
N CYS A 665 27.31 6.04 -4.77
CA CYS A 665 26.06 6.18 -3.99
C CYS A 665 25.44 4.82 -3.68
N TYR A 666 24.98 4.63 -2.45
CA TYR A 666 24.20 3.48 -2.05
C TYR A 666 22.78 3.91 -1.69
N PRO A 667 21.73 3.35 -2.32
CA PRO A 667 20.34 3.72 -2.01
C PRO A 667 20.00 3.38 -0.57
N CYS A 668 19.32 4.29 0.12
CA CYS A 668 18.94 4.16 1.51
C CYS A 668 17.49 4.59 1.68
N ASP A 669 16.68 3.80 2.39
CA ASP A 669 15.27 4.12 2.62
C ASP A 669 15.08 5.07 3.82
N GLU A 670 16.12 5.26 4.63
CA GLU A 670 16.11 6.18 5.76
C GLU A 670 16.93 7.43 5.41
N PRO A 671 16.40 8.63 5.61
CA PRO A 671 17.17 9.86 5.40
C PRO A 671 18.37 9.93 6.34
N THR A 672 19.49 10.44 5.81
CA THR A 672 20.74 10.69 6.52
C THR A 672 21.02 12.19 6.56
N CYS A 673 22.07 12.64 7.24
CA CYS A 673 22.50 14.05 7.17
C CYS A 673 22.93 14.47 5.76
N TRP A 674 23.24 13.51 4.89
CA TRP A 674 23.75 13.75 3.54
C TRP A 674 22.64 13.86 2.48
N ALA A 675 21.69 12.92 2.48
CA ALA A 675 20.62 12.86 1.49
C ALA A 675 19.39 12.09 2.03
N GLU A 676 18.25 12.27 1.38
CA GLU A 676 16.98 11.63 1.78
C GLU A 676 16.88 10.17 1.35
N ASP A 677 17.54 9.78 0.25
CA ASP A 677 17.33 8.52 -0.44
C ASP A 677 18.62 7.73 -0.74
N HIS A 678 19.77 8.22 -0.35
CA HIS A 678 21.05 7.54 -0.55
C HIS A 678 22.11 7.95 0.45
N VAL A 679 23.19 7.17 0.49
CA VAL A 679 24.44 7.47 1.18
C VAL A 679 25.55 7.53 0.14
N ALA A 680 26.33 8.60 0.14
CA ALA A 680 27.50 8.72 -0.73
C ALA A 680 28.77 8.26 0.00
N ILE A 681 29.67 7.55 -0.70
CA ILE A 681 31.01 7.21 -0.22
C ILE A 681 32.07 7.91 -1.04
N THR A 682 33.16 8.34 -0.39
CA THR A 682 34.32 8.85 -1.07
C THR A 682 35.20 7.70 -1.58
N GLY A 683 35.49 6.73 -0.70
CA GLY A 683 36.34 5.61 -1.07
C GLY A 683 36.27 4.44 -0.12
N ILE A 684 36.74 3.28 -0.58
CA ILE A 684 36.78 2.02 0.17
C ILE A 684 38.21 1.83 0.71
N PHE A 685 38.36 1.63 2.00
CA PHE A 685 39.64 1.47 2.67
C PHE A 685 40.36 0.17 2.26
N GLY A 686 41.65 0.23 1.97
CA GLY A 686 42.46 -0.93 1.71
C GLY A 686 42.88 -1.67 2.98
N ILE A 687 43.20 -2.97 2.87
CA ILE A 687 43.78 -3.76 3.96
C ILE A 687 45.26 -3.37 4.10
N GLY A 688 45.57 -2.60 5.15
CA GLY A 688 46.96 -2.10 5.33
C GLY A 688 47.06 -1.00 6.37
N ARG A 689 48.25 -0.36 6.40
CA ARG A 689 48.62 0.70 7.35
C ARG A 689 49.34 1.88 6.65
N GLU A 690 49.70 1.72 5.35
CA GLU A 690 50.60 2.65 4.67
C GLU A 690 49.85 3.84 4.08
N LYS A 691 48.59 3.69 3.73
CA LYS A 691 47.78 4.76 3.18
C LYS A 691 46.96 5.41 4.32
N SER A 692 46.73 6.71 4.21
CA SER A 692 45.91 7.43 5.17
C SER A 692 44.52 6.80 5.29
N CYS A 693 43.89 6.52 4.13
CA CYS A 693 42.62 5.86 4.01
C CYS A 693 42.79 4.34 3.83
N SER A 694 43.28 3.66 4.87
CA SER A 694 43.34 2.21 4.98
C SER A 694 42.87 1.76 6.37
N LEU A 695 42.51 0.48 6.51
CA LEU A 695 41.83 -0.03 7.74
C LEU A 695 42.59 0.30 9.03
N CYS A 696 43.93 0.25 9.02
CA CYS A 696 44.79 0.60 10.16
C CYS A 696 45.71 1.80 9.81
N GLY A 697 45.33 2.65 8.89
CA GLY A 697 46.00 3.87 8.51
C GLY A 697 45.78 5.04 9.45
N GLU A 698 46.30 6.22 9.09
CA GLU A 698 46.19 7.43 9.90
C GLU A 698 44.71 7.85 10.12
N LEU A 699 43.87 7.68 9.11
CA LEU A 699 42.41 7.95 9.16
C LEU A 699 41.62 6.62 9.18
N GLY A 700 42.23 5.55 9.67
CA GLY A 700 41.63 4.22 9.68
C GLY A 700 40.60 4.01 10.79
N SER A 701 40.05 2.80 10.82
CA SER A 701 38.93 2.44 11.71
C SER A 701 39.16 2.76 13.20
N GLN A 702 40.37 2.48 13.74
CA GLN A 702 40.65 2.74 15.16
C GLN A 702 40.76 4.24 15.45
N PHE A 703 41.28 5.05 14.52
CA PHE A 703 41.34 6.50 14.67
C PHE A 703 39.93 7.10 14.75
N MET A 704 39.02 6.64 13.90
CA MET A 704 37.64 7.09 13.93
C MET A 704 36.95 6.77 15.27
N ILE A 705 37.22 5.62 15.86
CA ILE A 705 36.66 5.23 17.15
C ILE A 705 37.30 6.03 18.30
N ASP A 706 38.63 6.23 18.31
CA ASP A 706 39.34 6.82 19.45
C ASP A 706 39.31 8.34 19.48
N GLU A 707 39.38 8.99 18.31
CA GLU A 707 39.50 10.46 18.19
C GLU A 707 38.21 11.15 17.78
N TRP A 708 37.34 10.45 17.03
CA TRP A 708 36.04 10.95 16.56
C TRP A 708 34.86 10.35 17.31
N GLU A 709 35.12 9.55 18.35
CA GLU A 709 34.14 8.96 19.25
C GLU A 709 33.08 8.05 18.57
N TYR A 710 33.36 7.55 17.33
CA TYR A 710 32.45 6.61 16.68
C TYR A 710 32.22 5.36 17.54
N PRO A 711 31.00 4.79 17.49
CA PRO A 711 30.69 3.61 18.31
C PRO A 711 31.55 2.41 17.91
N ALA A 712 32.11 1.70 18.90
CA ALA A 712 32.92 0.50 18.69
C ALA A 712 32.05 -0.71 18.32
N ILE A 713 31.33 -0.63 17.20
CA ILE A 713 30.44 -1.68 16.70
C ILE A 713 31.11 -2.64 15.73
N GLY A 714 32.32 -2.28 15.24
CA GLY A 714 33.04 -3.06 14.24
C GLY A 714 34.14 -2.30 13.57
N VAL A 715 34.21 -2.31 12.24
CA VAL A 715 35.32 -1.78 11.44
C VAL A 715 34.81 -0.74 10.44
N ALA A 716 35.31 0.50 10.50
CA ALA A 716 35.09 1.51 9.47
C ALA A 716 35.78 1.10 8.17
N ILE A 717 35.05 1.04 7.07
CA ILE A 717 35.52 0.55 5.76
C ILE A 717 35.44 1.56 4.62
N CYS A 718 34.64 2.60 4.74
CA CYS A 718 34.55 3.69 3.77
C CYS A 718 34.41 5.01 4.52
N ASP A 719 35.00 6.04 3.98
CA ASP A 719 34.69 7.42 4.32
C ASP A 719 33.65 7.98 3.36
N CYS A 720 32.97 9.01 3.82
CA CYS A 720 31.92 9.72 3.08
C CYS A 720 32.41 11.15 2.70
N PRO A 721 31.73 11.85 1.77
CA PRO A 721 32.13 13.20 1.35
C PRO A 721 32.08 14.27 2.44
N SER A 722 31.49 13.97 3.60
CA SER A 722 31.38 14.83 4.79
C SER A 722 32.70 15.08 5.55
N ALA A 723 33.84 14.60 5.05
CA ALA A 723 35.16 14.75 5.65
C ALA A 723 35.28 14.11 7.07
N GLY A 724 34.55 13.04 7.35
CA GLY A 724 34.62 12.25 8.57
C GLY A 724 33.41 12.42 9.51
N HIS A 725 32.42 13.24 9.16
CA HIS A 725 31.19 13.40 9.93
C HIS A 725 30.20 12.25 9.75
N ASP A 726 30.39 11.42 8.70
CA ASP A 726 29.71 10.14 8.54
C ASP A 726 30.64 9.09 7.93
N MET A 727 30.41 7.82 8.27
CA MET A 727 31.28 6.71 7.89
C MET A 727 30.48 5.43 7.64
N ILE A 728 31.00 4.55 6.79
CA ILE A 728 30.45 3.21 6.59
C ILE A 728 31.21 2.19 7.43
N PHE A 729 30.47 1.38 8.20
CA PHE A 729 31.01 0.37 9.09
C PHE A 729 30.55 -1.03 8.70
N LEU A 730 31.43 -2.01 8.95
CA LEU A 730 31.04 -3.41 9.16
C LEU A 730 30.55 -3.55 10.59
N ASP A 731 29.27 -3.87 10.77
CA ASP A 731 28.64 -4.00 12.10
C ASP A 731 28.65 -5.44 12.58
N TYR A 732 29.44 -5.70 13.63
CA TYR A 732 29.60 -7.04 14.22
C TYR A 732 28.72 -7.30 15.44
N ARG A 733 27.82 -6.37 15.83
CA ARG A 733 27.01 -6.54 17.04
C ARG A 733 26.11 -7.76 17.00
N ALA A 734 25.52 -8.09 15.85
CA ALA A 734 24.60 -9.21 15.70
C ALA A 734 25.33 -10.54 15.49
N CYS A 735 26.44 -10.56 14.73
CA CYS A 735 27.14 -11.80 14.34
C CYS A 735 28.36 -12.15 15.22
N GLY A 736 28.82 -11.20 16.03
CA GLY A 736 30.05 -11.33 16.81
C GLY A 736 31.32 -11.20 15.95
N PRO A 737 32.54 -11.07 16.59
CA PRO A 737 33.77 -10.66 15.88
C PRO A 737 34.31 -11.67 14.86
N GLN A 738 33.70 -12.84 14.73
CA GLN A 738 34.08 -13.89 13.78
C GLN A 738 33.00 -14.20 12.74
N GLY A 739 31.82 -13.56 12.84
CA GLY A 739 30.68 -13.76 11.95
C GLY A 739 30.75 -12.89 10.71
N GLU A 740 29.76 -13.02 9.83
CA GLU A 740 29.58 -12.14 8.68
C GLU A 740 28.83 -10.88 9.14
N PRO A 741 29.43 -9.69 9.04
CA PRO A 741 28.82 -8.44 9.52
C PRO A 741 27.89 -7.82 8.48
N ALA A 742 26.86 -7.12 8.94
CA ALA A 742 26.09 -6.19 8.13
C ALA A 742 26.90 -4.93 7.81
N VAL A 743 26.49 -4.20 6.78
CA VAL A 743 27.05 -2.89 6.44
C VAL A 743 26.09 -1.80 6.88
N VAL A 744 26.59 -0.83 7.63
CA VAL A 744 25.80 0.26 8.19
C VAL A 744 26.47 1.61 7.93
N HIS A 745 25.64 2.64 7.76
CA HIS A 745 26.09 4.03 7.82
C HIS A 745 25.99 4.53 9.26
N VAL A 746 26.97 5.30 9.70
CA VAL A 746 27.00 5.90 11.03
C VAL A 746 27.20 7.40 10.87
N ASP A 747 26.22 8.15 11.32
CA ASP A 747 26.09 9.59 11.17
C ASP A 747 26.47 10.29 12.48
N GLN A 748 27.62 10.95 12.52
CA GLN A 748 28.15 11.63 13.70
C GLN A 748 27.33 12.86 14.03
N GLU A 749 26.85 13.61 13.03
CA GLU A 749 26.06 14.83 13.23
C GLU A 749 24.67 14.55 13.76
N ASN A 750 24.19 13.30 13.65
CA ASN A 750 22.91 12.85 14.17
C ASN A 750 23.11 11.86 15.34
N ASP A 751 23.87 12.24 16.35
CA ASP A 751 24.17 11.46 17.55
C ASP A 751 24.65 10.02 17.26
N TYR A 752 25.45 9.85 16.22
CA TYR A 752 25.92 8.54 15.72
C TYR A 752 24.77 7.58 15.36
N LYS A 753 23.71 8.12 14.76
CA LYS A 753 22.60 7.30 14.24
C LYS A 753 23.15 6.23 13.31
N ILE A 754 22.74 5.00 13.56
CA ILE A 754 23.16 3.85 12.76
C ILE A 754 22.04 3.47 11.82
N THR A 755 22.29 3.57 10.51
CA THR A 755 21.35 3.20 9.47
C THR A 755 21.83 1.94 8.77
N HIS A 756 21.02 0.91 8.68
CA HIS A 756 21.32 -0.34 8.00
C HIS A 756 21.32 -0.13 6.48
N LEU A 757 22.38 -0.59 5.80
CA LEU A 757 22.50 -0.50 4.33
C LEU A 757 22.35 -1.87 3.66
N ALA A 758 23.13 -2.87 4.10
CA ALA A 758 23.16 -4.19 3.47
C ALA A 758 23.47 -5.30 4.50
N ASP A 759 22.99 -6.52 4.25
CA ASP A 759 23.24 -7.67 5.12
C ASP A 759 24.67 -8.22 4.97
N SER A 760 25.40 -7.83 3.92
CA SER A 760 26.78 -8.25 3.70
C SER A 760 27.58 -7.20 2.90
N PHE A 761 28.93 -7.30 2.95
CA PHE A 761 29.79 -6.43 2.17
C PHE A 761 29.61 -6.63 0.65
N GLU A 762 29.39 -7.87 0.20
CA GLU A 762 29.19 -8.14 -1.22
C GLU A 762 27.91 -7.48 -1.73
N GLU A 763 26.83 -7.57 -0.97
CA GLU A 763 25.54 -6.92 -1.26
C GLU A 763 25.69 -5.39 -1.34
N PHE A 764 26.40 -4.78 -0.37
CA PHE A 764 26.70 -3.35 -0.39
C PHE A 764 27.45 -2.93 -1.67
N ILE A 765 28.48 -3.66 -2.07
CA ILE A 765 29.24 -3.32 -3.30
C ILE A 765 28.40 -3.49 -4.57
N ARG A 766 27.57 -4.52 -4.62
CA ARG A 766 26.65 -4.74 -5.76
C ARG A 766 25.55 -3.69 -5.87
N GLY A 767 25.18 -3.10 -4.75
CA GLY A 767 24.16 -2.06 -4.65
C GLY A 767 24.68 -0.64 -4.90
N LEU A 768 25.99 -0.44 -5.11
CA LEU A 768 26.54 0.89 -5.41
C LEU A 768 26.11 1.37 -6.80
N GLU A 769 25.69 2.61 -6.87
CA GLU A 769 25.16 3.28 -8.05
C GLU A 769 25.94 4.55 -8.36
N HIS A 770 25.84 5.02 -9.61
CA HIS A 770 26.54 6.23 -10.04
C HIS A 770 25.84 7.48 -9.49
N GLU A 771 26.62 8.45 -9.02
CA GLU A 771 26.15 9.72 -8.46
C GLU A 771 25.19 10.50 -9.38
N SER A 772 25.33 10.35 -10.72
CA SER A 772 24.40 10.98 -11.67
C SER A 772 22.97 10.44 -11.63
N LEU A 773 22.69 9.46 -10.81
CA LEU A 773 21.34 8.98 -10.54
C LEU A 773 20.67 9.78 -9.40
N TYR A 774 21.46 10.52 -8.65
CA TYR A 774 21.08 11.38 -7.55
C TYR A 774 21.50 12.79 -7.94
N ASP A 775 20.57 13.70 -8.22
CA ASP A 775 20.90 15.03 -8.79
C ASP A 775 21.63 15.88 -7.74
N PRO A 776 22.83 16.44 -8.06
CA PRO A 776 23.52 17.34 -7.16
C PRO A 776 22.99 18.78 -7.14
N ASP A 777 21.99 19.12 -7.98
CA ASP A 777 21.50 20.50 -8.13
C ASP A 777 20.23 20.83 -7.32
N GLU A 778 19.71 19.93 -6.46
CA GLU A 778 18.80 20.36 -5.41
C GLU A 778 19.61 20.99 -4.26
N ASP A 779 19.66 22.30 -4.24
CA ASP A 779 20.20 23.08 -3.13
C ASP A 779 19.52 22.66 -1.82
N VAL A 780 20.25 21.90 -1.00
CA VAL A 780 19.89 21.68 0.40
C VAL A 780 20.07 23.00 1.14
N GLU A 781 18.99 23.75 1.35
CA GLU A 781 19.01 24.84 2.31
C GLU A 781 19.26 24.25 3.71
N ASP A 782 20.39 24.68 4.29
CA ASP A 782 20.87 24.33 5.62
C ASP A 782 19.75 24.39 6.68
N LEU A 783 19.30 23.23 7.14
CA LEU A 783 18.48 23.12 8.34
C LEU A 783 19.40 22.94 9.55
N GLU A 784 19.77 24.06 10.15
CA GLU A 784 20.42 24.04 11.47
C GLU A 784 19.49 23.52 12.56
N ASP A 785 20.02 22.58 13.34
CA ASP A 785 19.48 21.92 14.53
C ASP A 785 18.87 22.83 15.57
N ASP A 786 17.81 22.34 16.20
CA ASP A 786 17.63 22.48 17.64
C ASP A 786 16.92 21.23 18.22
N ALA A 787 17.71 20.46 18.99
CA ALA A 787 17.24 19.39 19.84
C ALA A 787 16.58 19.95 21.12
N ASP A 788 15.59 19.26 21.66
CA ASP A 788 15.57 18.79 23.03
C ASP A 788 14.20 18.23 23.50
N GLU A 789 14.30 16.99 23.93
CA GLU A 789 13.83 16.33 25.14
C GLU A 789 12.36 15.92 25.38
N GLU A 790 12.33 14.59 25.62
CA GLU A 790 11.61 13.78 26.63
C GLU A 790 10.08 13.74 26.72
N GLY A 791 9.66 12.57 26.41
CA GLY A 791 8.84 11.52 27.00
C GLY A 791 7.71 11.79 28.01
N THR A 792 6.60 11.14 27.78
CA THR A 792 5.90 10.31 28.79
C THR A 792 4.73 9.53 28.17
N ASP A 793 4.65 8.26 28.53
CA ASP A 793 3.55 7.31 28.35
C ASP A 793 2.21 7.83 28.90
N HIS A 794 1.13 7.64 28.14
CA HIS A 794 -0.18 7.34 28.74
C HIS A 794 -1.04 6.48 27.78
N LYS A 795 -1.19 5.23 28.16
CA LYS A 795 -2.24 4.33 27.68
C LYS A 795 -3.60 4.83 28.20
N GLY A 796 -4.55 5.01 27.32
CA GLY A 796 -5.96 5.21 27.63
C GLY A 796 -6.82 4.34 26.73
N SER A 797 -7.16 3.15 27.25
CA SER A 797 -8.15 2.25 26.67
C SER A 797 -9.54 2.88 26.81
N PHE A 798 -10.29 2.97 25.71
CA PHE A 798 -11.73 3.02 25.72
C PHE A 798 -12.26 1.91 24.79
N ALA A 799 -12.68 0.83 25.40
CA ALA A 799 -13.42 -0.23 24.74
C ALA A 799 -14.92 0.14 24.78
N GLY A 800 -15.47 0.41 23.61
CA GLY A 800 -16.90 0.44 23.37
C GLY A 800 -17.17 -0.48 22.20
N SER A 801 -17.09 -1.81 22.41
CA SER A 801 -17.54 -2.78 21.42
C SER A 801 -19.06 -2.79 21.38
N VAL A 802 -19.63 -2.42 20.24
CA VAL A 802 -21.03 -2.73 19.96
C VAL A 802 -21.09 -4.24 19.67
N LEU A 803 -21.62 -5.00 20.61
CA LEU A 803 -21.91 -6.42 20.40
C LEU A 803 -23.01 -6.54 19.34
N LEU A 804 -22.60 -6.87 18.12
CA LEU A 804 -23.53 -7.31 17.09
C LEU A 804 -24.01 -8.72 17.46
N SER A 805 -25.27 -8.87 17.79
CA SER A 805 -25.81 -10.19 18.08
C SER A 805 -26.01 -10.98 16.78
N LYS A 806 -25.51 -12.21 16.75
CA LYS A 806 -25.82 -13.20 15.72
C LYS A 806 -27.32 -13.55 15.85
N ALA A 807 -28.21 -12.94 15.07
CA ALA A 807 -29.58 -13.33 14.94
C ALA A 807 -29.81 -13.89 13.53
N GLU A 808 -30.62 -14.96 13.40
CA GLU A 808 -31.03 -15.41 12.07
C GLU A 808 -31.63 -14.24 11.29
N TRP A 809 -31.14 -14.04 10.06
CA TRP A 809 -31.67 -13.04 9.16
C TRP A 809 -33.05 -13.44 8.66
N ASP A 810 -34.06 -12.73 9.11
CA ASP A 810 -35.46 -12.91 8.66
C ASP A 810 -35.93 -11.66 7.91
N LYS A 811 -35.91 -11.73 6.57
CA LYS A 811 -36.31 -10.65 5.66
C LYS A 811 -37.77 -10.21 5.95
N GLU A 812 -38.67 -11.15 6.27
CA GLU A 812 -40.05 -10.82 6.56
C GLU A 812 -40.20 -10.08 7.90
N GLN A 813 -39.37 -10.43 8.90
CA GLN A 813 -39.39 -9.72 10.18
C GLN A 813 -38.84 -8.29 10.00
N LEU A 814 -37.79 -8.12 9.20
CA LEU A 814 -37.26 -6.81 8.89
C LEU A 814 -38.31 -5.93 8.18
N ILE A 815 -39.02 -6.50 7.21
CA ILE A 815 -40.09 -5.79 6.48
C ILE A 815 -41.19 -5.34 7.47
N ARG A 816 -41.58 -6.18 8.45
CA ARG A 816 -42.56 -5.82 9.48
C ARG A 816 -42.04 -4.69 10.38
N ASP A 817 -40.79 -4.78 10.84
CA ASP A 817 -40.18 -3.78 11.72
C ASP A 817 -40.04 -2.42 10.99
N LEU A 818 -39.68 -2.44 9.71
CA LEU A 818 -39.58 -1.23 8.86
C LEU A 818 -40.97 -0.58 8.65
N ARG A 819 -42.05 -1.38 8.44
CA ARG A 819 -43.40 -0.87 8.30
C ARG A 819 -43.93 -0.20 9.60
N GLU A 820 -43.60 -0.79 10.75
CA GLU A 820 -44.01 -0.25 12.07
C GLU A 820 -43.27 1.10 12.33
N GLU A 821 -42.00 1.16 12.09
CA GLU A 821 -41.20 2.38 12.32
C GLU A 821 -41.58 3.54 11.37
N TRP A 822 -41.94 3.23 10.13
CA TRP A 822 -42.40 4.23 9.15
C TRP A 822 -43.89 4.59 9.30
N GLY A 823 -44.60 3.92 10.21
CA GLY A 823 -46.01 4.20 10.48
C GLY A 823 -46.94 3.79 9.31
N ILE A 824 -46.52 2.81 8.49
CA ILE A 824 -47.31 2.25 7.42
C ILE A 824 -48.35 1.30 8.07
N VAL A 825 -49.63 1.72 8.10
CA VAL A 825 -50.74 0.90 8.60
C VAL A 825 -51.26 0.09 7.41
N ASP A 826 -51.24 -1.25 7.54
CA ASP A 826 -51.93 -2.12 6.57
C ASP A 826 -53.44 -1.77 6.59
N GLU A 827 -54.00 -1.35 5.44
CA GLU A 827 -55.45 -1.37 5.24
C GLU A 827 -55.85 -2.86 5.23
N GLU A 828 -56.62 -3.28 6.22
CA GLU A 828 -57.17 -4.62 6.23
C GLU A 828 -57.91 -4.87 4.90
N PRO A 829 -57.60 -5.97 4.19
CA PRO A 829 -58.38 -6.31 3.00
C PRO A 829 -59.80 -6.66 3.42
N ASP A 830 -60.76 -5.97 2.78
CA ASP A 830 -62.18 -6.19 2.87
C ASP A 830 -62.47 -7.71 2.68
N GLU A 831 -63.08 -8.36 3.71
CA GLU A 831 -63.45 -9.77 3.66
C GLU A 831 -64.54 -9.99 2.59
N GLY A 832 -64.11 -10.39 1.42
CA GLY A 832 -64.96 -10.84 0.32
C GLY A 832 -64.53 -12.22 -0.16
N ASP A 833 -65.21 -13.19 0.33
CA ASP A 833 -65.36 -14.60 -0.11
C ASP A 833 -64.66 -15.11 -1.39
N GLU A 834 -64.12 -16.29 -1.23
CA GLU A 834 -64.22 -17.53 -2.04
C GLU A 834 -62.88 -18.19 -2.44
N ASP A 835 -62.70 -19.36 -1.79
CA ASP A 835 -62.12 -20.61 -2.32
C ASP A 835 -61.38 -20.59 -3.66
N VAL A 836 -60.04 -20.80 -3.65
CA VAL A 836 -59.38 -21.63 -4.64
C VAL A 836 -58.18 -22.38 -4.04
N GLU A 837 -58.17 -23.64 -4.39
CA GLU A 837 -57.31 -24.74 -3.95
C GLU A 837 -55.81 -24.53 -4.04
N ASN A 838 -55.15 -25.18 -3.07
CA ASN A 838 -53.77 -25.67 -3.07
C ASN A 838 -53.13 -25.88 -4.44
N SER A 839 -52.00 -25.27 -4.65
CA SER A 839 -50.90 -25.90 -5.38
C SER A 839 -49.58 -25.59 -4.69
N ASP A 840 -49.00 -26.64 -4.11
CA ASP A 840 -47.60 -26.69 -3.67
C ASP A 840 -46.66 -26.33 -4.83
N ASP A 841 -46.05 -25.17 -4.75
CA ASP A 841 -44.78 -24.91 -5.41
C ASP A 841 -43.94 -24.05 -4.47
N ALA A 842 -43.09 -24.74 -3.74
CA ALA A 842 -42.07 -24.13 -2.94
C ALA A 842 -41.03 -23.48 -3.88
N VAL A 843 -41.10 -22.18 -4.04
CA VAL A 843 -40.07 -21.38 -4.64
C VAL A 843 -38.95 -21.24 -3.59
N VAL A 844 -37.92 -22.04 -3.73
CA VAL A 844 -36.64 -21.84 -3.05
C VAL A 844 -36.00 -20.64 -3.67
N MET A 845 -36.16 -19.45 -3.07
CA MET A 845 -35.33 -18.33 -3.39
C MET A 845 -33.93 -18.58 -2.80
N ARG A 846 -32.98 -18.79 -3.67
CA ARG A 846 -31.56 -18.65 -3.31
C ARG A 846 -31.28 -17.16 -3.15
N VAL A 847 -30.98 -16.74 -1.94
CA VAL A 847 -30.34 -15.48 -1.67
C VAL A 847 -28.87 -15.71 -2.02
N GLY A 848 -28.44 -15.14 -3.13
CA GLY A 848 -27.04 -15.08 -3.56
C GLY A 848 -26.32 -13.97 -2.80
#